data_da7f8e01fd4875f949c6bb9ef220a11a
#
_entry.id   da7f8e01fd4875f949c6bb9ef220a11a
#
_cell.length_a   1.000
_cell.length_b   1.000
_cell.length_c   1.000
_cell.angle_alpha   90.00
_cell.angle_beta   90.00
_cell.angle_gamma   90.00
#
_symmetry.space_group_name_H-M   'P 1'
#
loop_
_entity.id
_entity.type
_entity.pdbx_description
1 polymer ?
#
loop_
_entity_poly.entity_id
_entity_poly.type
_entity_poly.pdbx_seq_one_letter_code
_entity_poly.pdbx_strand_id
1 'polypeptide(L)'
;MSPISWRRFISFCFLLSWFFYMAVTTAGDTRIPVNVGVVVDLDTPSGKVYLSCIKMALEDFYASHAHYRTKLVLNTRNSKENIVGAAAAALDLIKNVEVQAILGPETSMQASFVVNLGDQAHVPILSFSATSPSLASLRSSYFFQITQTDSYQVKAIRDLVKCFGWRQVVPIYVDDTYGEGVIPSLIDALQEVDAHVPYRSVIPPSATDDEIGEELYKLITMQTRVFIVHMMPNLSSSLFSKAKEIGMMSEGYVWIITNGVGNRLWSMRPIQQNAMQGVLGVETEVPKTVELNKFQMRWRRQFQQDNPTMNVIDVDCDAFSLRAYDAAFALALAIEEVGMNTSFGFQKMNDSFNSNDLDTFKVSQYGPKLAKALSTTRFKGIAGDFSLVDGQLQSSTFKIVNVNGNGVRTIAFWTPESGMVKTLNSTNKSTLSISKKCNFGPIIWPGDSLSVPRGWEIPTKGKKLRIGVPVKVGYTEFVKVTKNLDTNTTEVTGFSIDVFDAVLSVLPFALPYEFIPFENPDGTSAGTYNDLVYQVHLEKFDAVVGDTTIRANRSLYVDFTMPYTESGVVMVVPIRDMRIKNAWVFLKPLTWDLWLTILCFFIFIGFVIWVLEHRINEDFRGPPSHQIGTSFWFSFSTMVFSHREKVVSNLARFLMIIWVFVVLVLTQSYTANLASLLTVQQLQPTVTGVKDLVKSGVPVGYMQGSFVYELLKDIGFEESKLKAVNSMEESDEALSKGSGKGGIAAVIDETPNMKLFVAKYCSKYTVIGPIFKTDGFGFVLPKRSPLLCDVSQAVLNVTEGEKIMKIENKWFSQGSHCEDNPTVSNNSLGLESFWGLFLIAGVASILALVIFAVSFLHNNWHILNHAEYSRASKWRRVRAMFEIFNDKDLSSHNFKSSRERDGSAGVQDEVRASPNSNWPGSPFSYFNQTDKDFRFYEGQQSPSTSTSHASMETTPDRT
;
A
#
# COMPACT_ATOMS: atom_id res chain seq x y z
N MET A 1 -103.63 -24.46 41.23
CA MET A 1 -102.30 -24.56 41.84
C MET A 1 -102.14 -23.39 42.81
N SER A 2 -101.94 -23.68 44.09
CA SER A 2 -101.95 -22.68 45.12
C SER A 2 -100.69 -21.81 45.11
N PRO A 3 -100.76 -20.53 45.45
CA PRO A 3 -99.62 -19.58 45.46
C PRO A 3 -98.46 -19.99 46.41
N ILE A 4 -98.55 -20.99 47.21
CA ILE A 4 -97.56 -21.49 48.13
C ILE A 4 -96.48 -22.39 47.44
N SER A 5 -96.91 -23.05 46.36
CA SER A 5 -96.05 -23.95 45.59
C SER A 5 -95.00 -23.15 44.76
N TRP A 6 -95.37 -21.97 44.29
CA TRP A 6 -94.51 -21.11 43.48
C TRP A 6 -93.38 -20.37 44.26
N ARG A 7 -93.77 -19.95 45.47
CA ARG A 7 -92.80 -19.37 46.42
C ARG A 7 -91.69 -20.39 46.87
N ARG A 8 -92.02 -21.63 47.06
CA ARG A 8 -91.10 -22.69 47.40
C ARG A 8 -90.20 -23.02 46.22
N PHE A 9 -90.69 -22.98 44.95
CA PHE A 9 -89.89 -23.23 43.81
C PHE A 9 -88.93 -22.07 43.51
N ILE A 10 -89.32 -20.81 43.68
CA ILE A 10 -88.46 -19.64 43.56
C ILE A 10 -87.38 -19.62 44.68
N SER A 11 -87.77 -20.00 45.92
CA SER A 11 -86.80 -20.10 47.01
C SER A 11 -85.77 -21.24 46.80
N PHE A 12 -86.22 -22.32 46.16
CA PHE A 12 -85.34 -23.43 45.82
C PHE A 12 -84.41 -23.08 44.64
N CYS A 13 -84.87 -22.38 43.65
CA CYS A 13 -84.04 -21.84 42.58
C CYS A 13 -83.00 -20.78 43.09
N PHE A 14 -83.37 -19.94 44.02
CA PHE A 14 -82.46 -18.98 44.64
C PHE A 14 -81.43 -19.70 45.53
N LEU A 15 -81.83 -20.74 46.27
CA LEU A 15 -80.86 -21.56 47.03
C LEU A 15 -79.93 -22.35 46.13
N LEU A 16 -80.40 -22.91 44.99
CA LEU A 16 -79.57 -23.56 43.99
C LEU A 16 -78.64 -22.59 43.29
N SER A 17 -79.13 -21.42 42.92
CA SER A 17 -78.33 -20.33 42.36
C SER A 17 -77.24 -19.85 43.34
N TRP A 18 -77.58 -19.72 44.62
CA TRP A 18 -76.70 -19.31 45.71
C TRP A 18 -75.67 -20.42 46.01
N PHE A 19 -76.06 -21.71 45.98
CA PHE A 19 -75.17 -22.86 46.07
C PHE A 19 -74.26 -22.98 44.87
N PHE A 20 -74.72 -22.70 43.66
CA PHE A 20 -73.88 -22.60 42.45
C PHE A 20 -72.91 -21.44 42.49
N TYR A 21 -73.40 -20.29 43.01
CA TYR A 21 -72.53 -19.12 43.18
C TYR A 21 -71.48 -19.37 44.28
N MET A 22 -71.87 -20.02 45.40
CA MET A 22 -70.94 -20.42 46.48
C MET A 22 -69.97 -21.58 45.96
N ALA A 23 -70.43 -22.51 45.15
CA ALA A 23 -69.57 -23.53 44.55
C ALA A 23 -68.60 -22.98 43.49
N VAL A 24 -68.94 -21.93 42.77
CA VAL A 24 -68.09 -21.20 41.83
C VAL A 24 -67.06 -20.32 42.55
N THR A 25 -67.48 -19.74 43.71
CA THR A 25 -66.57 -18.88 44.51
C THR A 25 -65.63 -19.71 45.42
N THR A 26 -65.85 -21.01 45.61
CA THR A 26 -65.02 -21.87 46.41
C THR A 26 -64.19 -22.86 45.63
N ALA A 27 -64.20 -22.78 44.29
CA ALA A 27 -63.20 -23.42 43.47
C ALA A 27 -61.83 -22.68 43.69
N GLY A 28 -61.24 -22.92 44.85
CA GLY A 28 -59.84 -22.49 45.09
C GLY A 28 -58.94 -23.04 43.97
N ASP A 29 -58.12 -22.21 43.48
CA ASP A 29 -57.11 -22.54 42.47
C ASP A 29 -56.30 -23.76 42.96
N THR A 30 -56.51 -24.92 42.37
CA THR A 30 -55.92 -26.19 42.80
C THR A 30 -54.44 -26.32 42.34
N ARG A 31 -53.90 -25.27 41.77
CA ARG A 31 -52.50 -25.23 41.28
C ARG A 31 -51.54 -25.10 42.45
N ILE A 32 -50.40 -25.73 42.32
CA ILE A 32 -49.30 -25.69 43.30
C ILE A 32 -48.63 -24.31 43.23
N PRO A 33 -48.67 -23.52 44.32
CA PRO A 33 -48.00 -22.21 44.31
C PRO A 33 -46.47 -22.37 44.39
N VAL A 34 -45.76 -21.70 43.52
CA VAL A 34 -44.26 -21.66 43.48
C VAL A 34 -43.81 -20.23 43.69
N ASN A 35 -43.09 -20.01 44.79
CA ASN A 35 -42.52 -18.68 45.08
C ASN A 35 -41.39 -18.32 44.14
N VAL A 36 -41.50 -17.17 43.49
CA VAL A 36 -40.48 -16.59 42.62
C VAL A 36 -40.16 -15.16 43.10
N GLY A 37 -38.87 -14.87 43.23
CA GLY A 37 -38.42 -13.52 43.58
C GLY A 37 -38.40 -12.60 42.39
N VAL A 38 -38.68 -11.32 42.59
CA VAL A 38 -38.47 -10.27 41.59
C VAL A 38 -37.64 -9.15 42.27
N VAL A 39 -36.46 -8.90 41.73
CA VAL A 39 -35.56 -7.85 42.21
C VAL A 39 -35.41 -6.80 41.10
N VAL A 40 -36.09 -5.67 41.26
CA VAL A 40 -36.08 -4.53 40.33
C VAL A 40 -36.14 -3.22 41.12
N ASP A 41 -35.79 -2.11 40.49
CA ASP A 41 -35.90 -0.80 41.09
C ASP A 41 -37.30 -0.24 40.92
N LEU A 42 -38.07 -0.27 42.01
CA LEU A 42 -39.47 0.20 41.99
C LEU A 42 -39.60 1.74 42.01
N ASP A 43 -38.51 2.43 42.30
CA ASP A 43 -38.49 3.89 42.34
C ASP A 43 -38.30 4.50 40.91
N THR A 44 -37.75 3.71 39.96
CA THR A 44 -37.52 4.10 38.58
C THR A 44 -38.72 3.80 37.68
N PRO A 45 -38.91 4.55 36.58
CA PRO A 45 -39.88 4.22 35.54
C PRO A 45 -39.61 2.84 34.92
N SER A 46 -38.33 2.53 34.63
CA SER A 46 -37.86 1.26 34.05
C SER A 46 -38.29 0.05 34.89
N GLY A 47 -38.03 0.07 36.18
CA GLY A 47 -38.38 -1.05 37.08
C GLY A 47 -39.88 -1.30 37.15
N LYS A 48 -40.70 -0.24 37.11
CA LYS A 48 -42.18 -0.35 37.05
C LYS A 48 -42.65 -0.99 35.75
N VAL A 49 -42.00 -0.63 34.60
CA VAL A 49 -42.28 -1.23 33.31
C VAL A 49 -41.93 -2.72 33.30
N TYR A 50 -40.74 -3.08 33.84
CA TYR A 50 -40.32 -4.50 33.91
C TYR A 50 -41.30 -5.33 34.74
N LEU A 51 -41.66 -4.84 35.91
CA LEU A 51 -42.63 -5.52 36.79
C LEU A 51 -44.00 -5.69 36.12
N SER A 52 -44.49 -4.67 35.39
CA SER A 52 -45.74 -4.77 34.65
C SER A 52 -45.67 -5.83 33.53
N CYS A 53 -44.57 -5.88 32.77
CA CYS A 53 -44.36 -6.88 31.74
C CYS A 53 -44.25 -8.31 32.31
N ILE A 54 -43.59 -8.50 33.45
CA ILE A 54 -43.50 -9.80 34.16
C ILE A 54 -44.89 -10.26 34.61
N LYS A 55 -45.70 -9.39 35.20
CA LYS A 55 -47.08 -9.72 35.61
C LYS A 55 -47.94 -10.15 34.43
N MET A 56 -47.94 -9.33 33.34
CA MET A 56 -48.71 -9.64 32.14
C MET A 56 -48.24 -10.93 31.46
N ALA A 57 -46.91 -11.25 31.50
CA ALA A 57 -46.39 -12.51 30.99
C ALA A 57 -47.01 -13.71 31.66
N LEU A 58 -47.16 -13.65 33.01
CA LEU A 58 -47.76 -14.73 33.77
C LEU A 58 -49.24 -14.83 33.55
N GLU A 59 -49.95 -13.68 33.44
CA GLU A 59 -51.38 -13.66 33.09
C GLU A 59 -51.62 -14.30 31.72
N ASP A 60 -50.85 -13.93 30.70
CA ASP A 60 -50.95 -14.49 29.36
C ASP A 60 -50.58 -15.99 29.34
N PHE A 61 -49.53 -16.35 30.10
CA PHE A 61 -49.10 -17.76 30.22
C PHE A 61 -50.19 -18.63 30.78
N TYR A 62 -50.79 -18.30 31.95
CA TYR A 62 -51.83 -19.09 32.59
C TYR A 62 -53.20 -19.00 31.87
N ALA A 63 -53.44 -17.96 31.11
CA ALA A 63 -54.61 -17.90 30.23
C ALA A 63 -54.55 -18.90 29.09
N SER A 64 -53.33 -19.09 28.51
CA SER A 64 -53.10 -20.04 27.42
C SER A 64 -52.80 -21.47 27.87
N HIS A 65 -52.35 -21.68 29.11
CA HIS A 65 -51.93 -22.95 29.65
C HIS A 65 -52.74 -23.30 30.91
N ALA A 66 -54.07 -23.27 30.81
CA ALA A 66 -54.99 -23.54 31.93
C ALA A 66 -54.85 -24.93 32.55
N HIS A 67 -54.30 -25.90 31.85
CA HIS A 67 -54.06 -27.30 32.24
C HIS A 67 -52.81 -27.51 33.10
N TYR A 68 -51.94 -26.49 33.24
CA TYR A 68 -50.71 -26.62 34.03
C TYR A 68 -51.01 -26.70 35.53
N ARG A 69 -50.15 -27.46 36.27
CA ARG A 69 -50.34 -27.77 37.68
C ARG A 69 -49.70 -26.77 38.61
N THR A 70 -48.75 -25.97 38.12
CA THR A 70 -48.01 -24.98 38.90
C THR A 70 -48.51 -23.59 38.67
N LYS A 71 -48.40 -22.69 39.69
CA LYS A 71 -48.68 -21.29 39.57
C LYS A 71 -47.58 -20.47 40.25
N LEU A 72 -46.88 -19.62 39.48
CA LEU A 72 -45.87 -18.75 40.01
C LEU A 72 -46.50 -17.65 40.88
N VAL A 73 -45.94 -17.45 42.09
CA VAL A 73 -46.29 -16.38 43.01
C VAL A 73 -45.12 -15.44 43.08
N LEU A 74 -45.34 -14.18 42.57
CA LEU A 74 -44.30 -13.15 42.55
C LEU A 74 -44.12 -12.50 43.92
N ASN A 75 -42.89 -12.54 44.43
CA ASN A 75 -42.44 -11.88 45.63
C ASN A 75 -41.49 -10.74 45.23
N THR A 76 -41.96 -9.53 45.12
CA THR A 76 -41.23 -8.38 44.64
C THR A 76 -40.46 -7.69 45.75
N ARG A 77 -39.19 -7.30 45.47
CA ARG A 77 -38.35 -6.47 46.35
C ARG A 77 -37.68 -5.34 45.58
N ASN A 78 -37.57 -4.19 46.22
CA ASN A 78 -36.94 -3.01 45.65
C ASN A 78 -35.42 -3.06 45.82
N SER A 79 -34.65 -2.93 44.74
CA SER A 79 -33.17 -2.89 44.73
C SER A 79 -32.59 -1.53 45.14
N LYS A 80 -33.43 -0.45 45.16
CA LYS A 80 -33.02 0.91 45.52
C LYS A 80 -31.81 1.48 44.78
N GLU A 81 -31.71 1.16 43.51
CA GLU A 81 -30.62 1.58 42.60
C GLU A 81 -29.19 1.26 43.10
N ASN A 82 -29.01 0.43 44.13
CA ASN A 82 -27.69 0.14 44.66
C ASN A 82 -27.43 -1.36 44.85
N ILE A 83 -26.17 -1.75 44.92
CA ILE A 83 -25.71 -3.14 45.06
C ILE A 83 -26.22 -3.72 46.39
N VAL A 84 -26.10 -2.98 47.48
CA VAL A 84 -26.42 -3.43 48.84
C VAL A 84 -27.92 -3.69 48.96
N GLY A 85 -28.77 -2.82 48.36
CA GLY A 85 -30.20 -3.01 48.32
C GLY A 85 -30.59 -4.24 47.52
N ALA A 86 -30.00 -4.47 46.34
CA ALA A 86 -30.23 -5.66 45.55
C ALA A 86 -29.79 -6.95 46.24
N ALA A 87 -28.63 -6.91 46.91
CA ALA A 87 -28.13 -8.04 47.71
C ALA A 87 -29.02 -8.38 48.88
N ALA A 88 -29.44 -7.36 49.65
CA ALA A 88 -30.38 -7.51 50.79
C ALA A 88 -31.74 -8.04 50.30
N ALA A 89 -32.26 -7.54 49.18
CA ALA A 89 -33.47 -8.03 48.52
C ALA A 89 -33.37 -9.51 48.13
N ALA A 90 -32.31 -9.89 47.47
CA ALA A 90 -32.05 -11.29 47.08
C ALA A 90 -31.89 -12.21 48.28
N LEU A 91 -31.15 -11.78 49.33
CA LEU A 91 -30.96 -12.50 50.54
C LEU A 91 -32.30 -12.73 51.28
N ASP A 92 -33.12 -11.71 51.40
CA ASP A 92 -34.45 -11.83 52.02
C ASP A 92 -35.35 -12.81 51.25
N LEU A 93 -35.35 -12.76 49.90
CA LEU A 93 -36.11 -13.67 49.04
C LEU A 93 -35.63 -15.11 49.19
N ILE A 94 -34.32 -15.37 49.24
CA ILE A 94 -33.76 -16.73 49.37
C ILE A 94 -33.99 -17.27 50.80
N LYS A 95 -33.66 -16.48 51.86
CA LYS A 95 -33.61 -16.94 53.23
C LYS A 95 -35.00 -16.99 53.88
N ASN A 96 -35.84 -15.93 53.67
CA ASN A 96 -37.11 -15.79 54.37
C ASN A 96 -38.33 -16.29 53.56
N VAL A 97 -38.29 -16.08 52.22
CA VAL A 97 -39.42 -16.45 51.33
C VAL A 97 -39.17 -17.81 50.68
N GLU A 98 -37.93 -18.31 50.65
CA GLU A 98 -37.53 -19.57 50.03
C GLU A 98 -37.95 -19.65 48.54
N VAL A 99 -37.59 -18.62 47.75
CA VAL A 99 -37.93 -18.53 46.34
C VAL A 99 -37.13 -19.56 45.52
N GLN A 100 -37.76 -20.18 44.49
CA GLN A 100 -37.13 -21.18 43.62
C GLN A 100 -36.32 -20.55 42.48
N ALA A 101 -36.54 -19.31 42.12
CA ALA A 101 -35.77 -18.51 41.15
C ALA A 101 -35.95 -17.01 41.43
N ILE A 102 -35.03 -16.19 40.91
CA ILE A 102 -35.11 -14.71 40.96
C ILE A 102 -35.10 -14.15 39.54
N LEU A 103 -36.12 -13.36 39.21
CA LEU A 103 -36.19 -12.51 38.03
C LEU A 103 -35.54 -11.15 38.35
N GLY A 104 -34.46 -10.81 37.60
CA GLY A 104 -33.58 -9.68 37.93
C GLY A 104 -32.23 -10.20 38.42
N PRO A 105 -31.38 -9.31 38.95
CA PRO A 105 -31.51 -7.87 39.07
C PRO A 105 -31.34 -7.10 37.76
N GLU A 106 -31.59 -5.80 37.81
CA GLU A 106 -31.65 -4.95 36.65
C GLU A 106 -30.29 -4.56 36.06
N THR A 107 -29.28 -4.28 36.90
CA THR A 107 -27.98 -3.78 36.48
C THR A 107 -26.91 -4.84 36.57
N SER A 108 -25.88 -4.75 35.70
CA SER A 108 -24.73 -5.69 35.71
C SER A 108 -23.97 -5.66 37.04
N MET A 109 -23.88 -4.50 37.67
CA MET A 109 -23.22 -4.33 38.95
C MET A 109 -23.97 -5.05 40.09
N GLN A 110 -25.30 -4.99 40.10
CA GLN A 110 -26.15 -5.72 41.03
C GLN A 110 -26.08 -7.25 40.75
N ALA A 111 -26.09 -7.64 39.46
CA ALA A 111 -26.04 -9.03 39.06
C ALA A 111 -24.74 -9.71 39.48
N SER A 112 -23.60 -9.04 39.38
CA SER A 112 -22.31 -9.59 39.75
C SER A 112 -22.23 -10.07 41.23
N PHE A 113 -22.98 -9.43 42.10
CA PHE A 113 -23.08 -9.80 43.50
C PHE A 113 -24.19 -10.82 43.79
N VAL A 114 -25.38 -10.62 43.19
CA VAL A 114 -26.56 -11.48 43.45
C VAL A 114 -26.35 -12.91 42.90
N VAL A 115 -25.58 -13.05 41.81
CA VAL A 115 -25.21 -14.35 41.21
C VAL A 115 -24.51 -15.26 42.24
N ASN A 116 -23.57 -14.70 43.04
CA ASN A 116 -22.88 -15.48 44.08
C ASN A 116 -23.84 -16.01 45.17
N LEU A 117 -24.88 -15.23 45.52
CA LEU A 117 -25.92 -15.70 46.46
C LEU A 117 -26.76 -16.81 45.84
N GLY A 118 -27.11 -16.68 44.53
CA GLY A 118 -27.83 -17.71 43.78
C GLY A 118 -27.05 -19.01 43.68
N ASP A 119 -25.74 -18.94 43.45
CA ASP A 119 -24.86 -20.12 43.39
C ASP A 119 -24.81 -20.88 44.71
N GLN A 120 -24.66 -20.15 45.84
CA GLN A 120 -24.63 -20.75 47.18
C GLN A 120 -25.96 -21.38 47.54
N ALA A 121 -27.09 -20.79 47.16
CA ALA A 121 -28.42 -21.29 47.46
C ALA A 121 -28.99 -22.28 46.41
N HIS A 122 -28.24 -22.50 45.33
CA HIS A 122 -28.71 -23.23 44.12
C HIS A 122 -30.04 -22.65 43.57
N VAL A 123 -30.17 -21.33 43.55
CA VAL A 123 -31.35 -20.60 43.07
C VAL A 123 -31.03 -19.93 41.73
N PRO A 124 -31.67 -20.31 40.63
CA PRO A 124 -31.47 -19.66 39.34
C PRO A 124 -31.81 -18.16 39.38
N ILE A 125 -30.86 -17.36 38.89
CA ILE A 125 -30.93 -15.90 38.71
C ILE A 125 -31.12 -15.57 37.24
N LEU A 126 -32.22 -14.97 36.84
CA LEU A 126 -32.56 -14.64 35.46
C LEU A 126 -32.52 -13.14 35.26
N SER A 127 -31.38 -12.60 34.79
CA SER A 127 -31.29 -11.18 34.48
C SER A 127 -31.64 -10.91 33.01
N PHE A 128 -32.57 -9.99 32.81
CA PHE A 128 -33.09 -9.61 31.49
C PHE A 128 -32.54 -8.27 30.95
N SER A 129 -31.70 -7.58 31.75
CA SER A 129 -31.15 -6.26 31.37
C SER A 129 -29.69 -6.05 31.75
N ALA A 130 -29.05 -7.00 32.45
CA ALA A 130 -27.61 -6.98 32.75
C ALA A 130 -26.81 -7.51 31.54
N THR A 131 -26.10 -6.63 30.83
CA THR A 131 -25.49 -6.91 29.52
C THR A 131 -23.97 -7.09 29.54
N SER A 132 -23.31 -6.79 30.68
CA SER A 132 -21.83 -6.82 30.76
C SER A 132 -21.25 -8.20 30.44
N PRO A 133 -20.21 -8.26 29.57
CA PRO A 133 -19.51 -9.49 29.26
C PRO A 133 -18.78 -10.10 30.46
N SER A 134 -18.43 -9.28 31.45
CA SER A 134 -17.74 -9.75 32.68
C SER A 134 -18.57 -10.74 33.49
N LEU A 135 -19.92 -10.72 33.38
CA LEU A 135 -20.81 -11.64 34.05
C LEU A 135 -20.62 -13.11 33.59
N ALA A 136 -20.24 -13.31 32.31
CA ALA A 136 -19.91 -14.64 31.79
C ALA A 136 -18.66 -15.24 32.44
N SER A 137 -17.74 -14.40 32.91
CA SER A 137 -16.51 -14.85 33.58
C SER A 137 -16.77 -15.46 34.96
N LEU A 138 -17.93 -15.21 35.57
CA LEU A 138 -18.34 -15.79 36.86
C LEU A 138 -18.57 -17.30 36.76
N ARG A 139 -18.79 -17.86 35.55
CA ARG A 139 -19.01 -19.30 35.28
C ARG A 139 -20.04 -19.95 36.17
N SER A 140 -21.10 -19.18 36.56
CA SER A 140 -22.18 -19.70 37.40
C SER A 140 -23.09 -20.61 36.59
N SER A 141 -23.44 -21.80 37.15
CA SER A 141 -24.44 -22.72 36.58
C SER A 141 -25.88 -22.27 36.83
N TYR A 142 -26.08 -21.28 37.72
CA TYR A 142 -27.40 -20.78 38.13
C TYR A 142 -27.66 -19.38 37.62
N PHE A 143 -26.75 -18.81 36.79
CA PHE A 143 -26.96 -17.48 36.19
C PHE A 143 -27.40 -17.59 34.73
N PHE A 144 -28.51 -16.96 34.42
CA PHE A 144 -29.07 -16.90 33.07
C PHE A 144 -29.18 -15.45 32.61
N GLN A 145 -28.39 -15.11 31.61
CA GLN A 145 -28.40 -13.80 30.98
C GLN A 145 -29.44 -13.76 29.83
N ILE A 146 -30.67 -13.34 30.15
CA ILE A 146 -31.81 -13.29 29.19
C ILE A 146 -31.75 -12.00 28.36
N THR A 147 -30.59 -11.50 28.13
CA THR A 147 -30.33 -10.35 27.28
C THR A 147 -29.06 -10.60 26.51
N GLN A 148 -28.84 -9.87 25.42
CA GLN A 148 -27.62 -10.00 24.66
C GLN A 148 -26.44 -9.37 25.40
N THR A 149 -25.36 -10.07 25.47
CA THR A 149 -24.10 -9.51 26.00
C THR A 149 -23.56 -8.41 25.09
N ASP A 150 -22.94 -7.40 25.69
CA ASP A 150 -22.36 -6.25 24.98
C ASP A 150 -21.27 -6.64 23.98
N SER A 151 -20.64 -7.82 24.09
CA SER A 151 -19.70 -8.35 23.12
C SER A 151 -20.28 -8.46 21.69
N TYR A 152 -21.60 -8.63 21.55
CA TYR A 152 -22.21 -8.68 20.23
C TYR A 152 -22.38 -7.32 19.59
N GLN A 153 -22.80 -6.29 20.36
CA GLN A 153 -22.93 -4.92 19.83
C GLN A 153 -21.58 -4.31 19.48
N VAL A 154 -20.50 -4.71 20.16
CA VAL A 154 -19.15 -4.27 19.85
C VAL A 154 -18.76 -4.62 18.40
N LYS A 155 -19.19 -5.78 17.89
CA LYS A 155 -18.98 -6.16 16.48
C LYS A 155 -19.72 -5.23 15.52
N ALA A 156 -20.94 -4.80 15.88
CA ALA A 156 -21.68 -3.82 15.08
C ALA A 156 -20.98 -2.44 15.09
N ILE A 157 -20.46 -2.01 16.24
CA ILE A 157 -19.69 -0.77 16.36
C ILE A 157 -18.39 -0.85 15.54
N ARG A 158 -17.66 -1.97 15.61
CA ARG A 158 -16.47 -2.21 14.78
C ARG A 158 -16.77 -2.02 13.29
N ASP A 159 -17.84 -2.66 12.82
CA ASP A 159 -18.22 -2.57 11.41
C ASP A 159 -18.66 -1.16 11.03
N LEU A 160 -19.29 -0.42 11.94
CA LEU A 160 -19.62 0.99 11.75
C LEU A 160 -18.37 1.86 11.61
N VAL A 161 -17.38 1.70 12.50
CA VAL A 161 -16.09 2.39 12.46
C VAL A 161 -15.35 2.08 11.16
N LYS A 162 -15.34 0.80 10.75
CA LYS A 162 -14.76 0.37 9.48
C LYS A 162 -15.42 1.02 8.27
N CYS A 163 -16.74 1.12 8.27
CA CYS A 163 -17.52 1.68 7.16
C CYS A 163 -17.18 3.14 6.88
N PHE A 164 -16.91 3.92 7.91
CA PHE A 164 -16.55 5.33 7.79
C PHE A 164 -15.03 5.56 7.74
N GLY A 165 -14.22 4.51 7.94
CA GLY A 165 -12.76 4.60 7.88
C GLY A 165 -12.11 5.34 9.04
N TRP A 166 -12.79 5.44 10.19
CA TRP A 166 -12.22 6.08 11.36
C TRP A 166 -11.13 5.23 11.99
N ARG A 167 -9.93 5.79 12.13
CA ARG A 167 -8.75 5.07 12.63
C ARG A 167 -8.43 5.30 14.10
N GLN A 168 -9.03 6.32 14.71
CA GLN A 168 -8.88 6.62 16.12
C GLN A 168 -10.24 6.79 16.75
N VAL A 169 -10.46 6.15 17.91
CA VAL A 169 -11.71 6.15 18.63
C VAL A 169 -11.44 6.23 20.13
N VAL A 170 -12.19 7.04 20.85
CA VAL A 170 -12.09 7.15 22.30
C VAL A 170 -13.37 6.62 22.96
N PRO A 171 -13.30 5.52 23.71
CA PRO A 171 -14.40 5.07 24.55
C PRO A 171 -14.54 5.97 25.77
N ILE A 172 -15.79 6.37 26.07
CA ILE A 172 -16.20 7.08 27.29
C ILE A 172 -17.15 6.15 28.01
N TYR A 173 -16.77 5.69 29.17
CA TYR A 173 -17.54 4.69 29.92
C TYR A 173 -17.61 4.96 31.41
N VAL A 174 -18.61 4.37 32.09
CA VAL A 174 -18.79 4.48 33.53
C VAL A 174 -17.79 3.57 34.26
N ASP A 175 -17.27 4.04 35.39
CA ASP A 175 -16.35 3.32 36.28
C ASP A 175 -17.07 2.30 37.12
N ASP A 176 -17.57 1.25 36.52
CA ASP A 176 -18.24 0.14 37.18
C ASP A 176 -18.12 -1.17 36.37
N THR A 177 -18.65 -2.28 36.92
CA THR A 177 -18.64 -3.59 36.26
C THR A 177 -19.32 -3.60 34.87
N TYR A 178 -20.29 -2.70 34.66
CA TYR A 178 -20.98 -2.54 33.38
C TYR A 178 -20.04 -1.87 32.36
N GLY A 179 -19.47 -0.71 32.72
CA GLY A 179 -18.62 0.06 31.82
C GLY A 179 -17.30 -0.64 31.52
N GLU A 180 -16.57 -1.12 32.54
CA GLU A 180 -15.28 -1.79 32.34
C GLU A 180 -15.40 -3.13 31.61
N GLY A 181 -16.51 -3.85 31.80
CA GLY A 181 -16.67 -5.19 31.24
C GLY A 181 -16.68 -5.26 29.71
N VAL A 182 -17.03 -4.17 29.02
CA VAL A 182 -17.08 -4.12 27.54
C VAL A 182 -15.72 -3.77 26.92
N ILE A 183 -14.85 -3.07 27.66
CA ILE A 183 -13.64 -2.44 27.12
C ILE A 183 -12.66 -3.42 26.46
N PRO A 184 -12.33 -4.60 27.07
CA PRO A 184 -11.46 -5.56 26.40
C PRO A 184 -11.98 -6.00 25.03
N SER A 185 -13.25 -6.41 24.97
CA SER A 185 -13.89 -6.81 23.70
C SER A 185 -13.96 -5.70 22.68
N LEU A 186 -14.15 -4.45 23.12
CA LEU A 186 -14.19 -3.28 22.26
C LEU A 186 -12.82 -2.98 21.64
N ILE A 187 -11.76 -3.02 22.45
CA ILE A 187 -10.40 -2.79 21.97
C ILE A 187 -10.00 -3.86 20.96
N ASP A 188 -10.24 -5.14 21.29
CA ASP A 188 -9.92 -6.26 20.40
C ASP A 188 -10.65 -6.11 19.05
N ALA A 189 -11.94 -5.81 19.08
CA ALA A 189 -12.73 -5.63 17.87
C ALA A 189 -12.31 -4.41 17.04
N LEU A 190 -11.94 -3.29 17.65
CA LEU A 190 -11.44 -2.11 16.96
C LEU A 190 -10.07 -2.38 16.33
N GLN A 191 -9.22 -3.16 16.98
CA GLN A 191 -7.91 -3.55 16.46
C GLN A 191 -8.02 -4.42 15.20
N GLU A 192 -9.06 -5.26 15.07
CA GLU A 192 -9.32 -6.04 13.85
C GLU A 192 -9.53 -5.18 12.59
N VAL A 193 -9.85 -3.90 12.74
CA VAL A 193 -10.13 -2.95 11.65
C VAL A 193 -9.14 -1.79 11.60
N ASP A 194 -7.94 -1.97 12.20
CA ASP A 194 -6.90 -0.95 12.29
C ASP A 194 -7.33 0.35 12.97
N ALA A 195 -8.37 0.30 13.80
CA ALA A 195 -8.79 1.43 14.61
C ALA A 195 -8.11 1.37 15.99
N HIS A 196 -7.49 2.47 16.38
CA HIS A 196 -6.71 2.59 17.61
C HIS A 196 -7.46 3.37 18.67
N VAL A 197 -7.29 2.96 19.94
CA VAL A 197 -7.81 3.66 21.13
C VAL A 197 -6.65 4.43 21.78
N PRO A 198 -6.49 5.73 21.46
CA PRO A 198 -5.39 6.54 22.00
C PRO A 198 -5.58 6.87 23.48
N TYR A 199 -6.82 6.93 23.94
CA TYR A 199 -7.21 7.29 25.31
C TYR A 199 -8.51 6.58 25.69
N ARG A 200 -8.70 6.33 26.98
CA ARG A 200 -9.93 5.80 27.58
C ARG A 200 -10.42 6.80 28.60
N SER A 201 -11.62 7.30 28.39
CA SER A 201 -12.27 8.26 29.27
C SER A 201 -13.16 7.52 30.25
N VAL A 202 -12.86 7.62 31.54
CA VAL A 202 -13.57 6.93 32.63
C VAL A 202 -14.31 7.95 33.43
N ILE A 203 -15.63 7.75 33.63
CA ILE A 203 -16.49 8.67 34.38
C ILE A 203 -17.07 7.94 35.57
N PRO A 204 -16.88 8.44 36.79
CA PRO A 204 -17.48 7.86 37.99
C PRO A 204 -19.01 7.79 37.88
N PRO A 205 -19.66 6.77 38.46
CA PRO A 205 -21.14 6.65 38.48
C PRO A 205 -21.86 7.83 39.07
N SER A 206 -21.21 8.48 40.06
CA SER A 206 -21.71 9.65 40.79
C SER A 206 -21.11 10.98 40.34
N ALA A 207 -20.51 11.01 39.13
CA ALA A 207 -19.82 12.20 38.61
C ALA A 207 -20.76 13.42 38.55
N THR A 208 -20.21 14.54 39.03
CA THR A 208 -20.85 15.85 38.93
C THR A 208 -20.68 16.42 37.50
N ASP A 209 -21.53 17.42 37.18
CA ASP A 209 -21.41 18.11 35.88
C ASP A 209 -20.04 18.76 35.66
N ASP A 210 -19.33 19.17 36.75
CA ASP A 210 -18.01 19.76 36.67
C ASP A 210 -16.94 18.70 36.37
N GLU A 211 -17.00 17.54 37.03
CA GLU A 211 -16.08 16.41 36.73
C GLU A 211 -16.23 15.90 35.32
N ILE A 212 -17.48 15.80 34.81
CA ILE A 212 -17.76 15.50 33.41
C ILE A 212 -17.16 16.58 32.50
N GLY A 213 -17.29 17.85 32.88
CA GLY A 213 -16.72 18.98 32.15
C GLY A 213 -15.23 18.92 32.04
N GLU A 214 -14.50 18.64 33.14
CA GLU A 214 -13.04 18.49 33.15
C GLU A 214 -12.58 17.39 32.18
N GLU A 215 -13.25 16.26 32.16
CA GLU A 215 -12.94 15.15 31.29
C GLU A 215 -13.21 15.51 29.83
N LEU A 216 -14.32 16.16 29.51
CA LEU A 216 -14.62 16.65 28.18
C LEU A 216 -13.62 17.71 27.70
N TYR A 217 -13.10 18.58 28.60
CA TYR A 217 -12.04 19.53 28.25
C TYR A 217 -10.72 18.84 27.89
N LYS A 218 -10.38 17.69 28.48
CA LYS A 218 -9.25 16.87 28.04
C LYS A 218 -9.51 16.31 26.64
N LEU A 219 -10.69 15.79 26.40
CA LEU A 219 -11.07 15.20 25.11
C LEU A 219 -11.08 16.20 23.94
N ILE A 220 -11.49 17.45 24.17
CA ILE A 220 -11.51 18.51 23.13
C ILE A 220 -10.09 18.91 22.68
N THR A 221 -9.08 18.71 23.53
CA THR A 221 -7.68 18.98 23.18
C THR A 221 -7.04 17.88 22.35
N MET A 222 -7.66 16.71 22.26
CA MET A 222 -7.17 15.59 21.48
C MET A 222 -7.45 15.79 19.99
N GLN A 223 -6.71 15.09 19.15
CA GLN A 223 -6.96 15.08 17.68
C GLN A 223 -8.19 14.25 17.33
N THR A 224 -8.50 13.21 18.09
CA THR A 224 -9.62 12.30 17.85
C THR A 224 -10.95 12.98 18.10
N ARG A 225 -11.90 12.77 17.19
CA ARG A 225 -13.26 13.32 17.23
C ARG A 225 -14.34 12.23 17.23
N VAL A 226 -13.98 10.96 17.37
CA VAL A 226 -14.91 9.81 17.42
C VAL A 226 -14.98 9.28 18.83
N PHE A 227 -16.16 9.34 19.44
CA PHE A 227 -16.43 8.94 20.80
C PHE A 227 -17.47 7.83 20.87
N ILE A 228 -17.19 6.76 21.62
CA ILE A 228 -18.15 5.68 21.91
C ILE A 228 -18.56 5.83 23.37
N VAL A 229 -19.85 6.05 23.61
CA VAL A 229 -20.40 6.27 24.93
C VAL A 229 -21.07 4.99 25.43
N HIS A 230 -20.54 4.45 26.54
CA HIS A 230 -21.04 3.24 27.19
C HIS A 230 -21.32 3.51 28.68
N MET A 231 -22.52 3.93 28.96
CA MET A 231 -23.00 4.26 30.32
C MET A 231 -24.54 4.19 30.41
N MET A 232 -25.11 4.44 31.59
CA MET A 232 -26.54 4.47 31.78
C MET A 232 -27.17 5.79 31.31
N PRO A 233 -28.50 5.83 30.97
CA PRO A 233 -29.18 7.01 30.44
C PRO A 233 -29.02 8.27 31.26
N ASN A 234 -29.11 8.18 32.59
CA ASN A 234 -29.00 9.33 33.50
C ASN A 234 -27.63 10.04 33.32
N LEU A 235 -26.52 9.29 33.41
CA LEU A 235 -25.17 9.83 33.29
C LEU A 235 -24.92 10.32 31.86
N SER A 236 -25.41 9.59 30.85
CA SER A 236 -25.26 10.01 29.45
C SER A 236 -25.99 11.30 29.11
N SER A 237 -27.14 11.56 29.77
CA SER A 237 -27.86 12.81 29.58
C SER A 237 -27.10 14.04 30.13
N SER A 238 -26.40 13.89 31.27
CA SER A 238 -25.50 14.92 31.80
C SER A 238 -24.29 15.11 30.88
N LEU A 239 -23.68 14.00 30.41
CA LEU A 239 -22.56 14.03 29.46
C LEU A 239 -22.92 14.83 28.20
N PHE A 240 -24.01 14.48 27.49
CA PHE A 240 -24.41 15.15 26.26
C PHE A 240 -24.86 16.60 26.47
N SER A 241 -25.51 16.90 27.59
CA SER A 241 -25.82 18.28 27.93
C SER A 241 -24.56 19.13 28.09
N LYS A 242 -23.56 18.60 28.81
CA LYS A 242 -22.27 19.27 29.00
C LYS A 242 -21.46 19.34 27.72
N ALA A 243 -21.45 18.26 26.91
CA ALA A 243 -20.79 18.21 25.59
C ALA A 243 -21.37 19.29 24.66
N LYS A 244 -22.68 19.51 24.68
CA LYS A 244 -23.32 20.59 23.91
C LYS A 244 -22.92 21.97 24.41
N GLU A 245 -22.85 22.18 25.69
CA GLU A 245 -22.39 23.44 26.32
C GLU A 245 -20.96 23.79 25.92
N ILE A 246 -20.06 22.81 25.93
CA ILE A 246 -18.62 22.96 25.57
C ILE A 246 -18.42 23.07 24.06
N GLY A 247 -19.42 22.76 23.22
CA GLY A 247 -19.32 22.82 21.77
C GLY A 247 -18.88 21.52 21.09
N MET A 248 -18.81 20.40 21.81
CA MET A 248 -18.45 19.08 21.25
C MET A 248 -19.59 18.41 20.47
N MET A 249 -20.73 19.08 20.30
CA MET A 249 -21.84 18.67 19.46
C MET A 249 -21.92 19.49 18.16
N SER A 250 -20.80 20.10 17.75
CA SER A 250 -20.65 20.84 16.49
C SER A 250 -20.18 19.94 15.35
N GLU A 251 -20.05 20.50 14.15
CA GLU A 251 -19.53 19.80 12.97
C GLU A 251 -18.15 19.20 13.21
N GLY A 252 -17.89 18.01 12.64
CA GLY A 252 -16.62 17.29 12.77
C GLY A 252 -16.58 16.25 13.88
N TYR A 253 -17.48 16.31 14.87
CA TYR A 253 -17.60 15.33 15.95
C TYR A 253 -18.45 14.13 15.58
N VAL A 254 -18.11 12.96 16.12
CA VAL A 254 -18.88 11.73 15.99
C VAL A 254 -19.12 11.12 17.36
N TRP A 255 -20.36 10.84 17.66
CA TRP A 255 -20.78 10.20 18.89
C TRP A 255 -21.54 8.92 18.58
N ILE A 256 -21.16 7.82 19.21
CA ILE A 256 -21.80 6.50 19.07
C ILE A 256 -22.22 6.04 20.46
N ILE A 257 -23.50 5.84 20.68
CA ILE A 257 -24.04 5.30 21.93
C ILE A 257 -24.31 3.81 21.80
N THR A 258 -24.07 3.09 22.90
CA THR A 258 -24.36 1.66 23.00
C THR A 258 -25.83 1.40 23.32
N ASN A 259 -26.27 0.13 23.24
CA ASN A 259 -27.64 -0.29 23.43
C ASN A 259 -28.22 0.05 24.82
N GLY A 260 -27.36 0.18 25.84
CA GLY A 260 -27.78 0.60 27.19
C GLY A 260 -28.48 1.94 27.21
N VAL A 261 -27.96 2.90 26.40
CA VAL A 261 -28.61 4.19 26.16
C VAL A 261 -29.62 4.08 25.00
N GLY A 262 -29.23 3.45 23.88
CA GLY A 262 -30.03 3.35 22.66
C GLY A 262 -31.46 2.79 22.94
N ASN A 263 -31.53 1.65 23.62
CA ASN A 263 -32.80 1.02 23.93
C ASN A 263 -33.70 1.85 24.89
N ARG A 264 -33.12 2.79 25.66
CA ARG A 264 -33.80 3.58 26.69
C ARG A 264 -33.87 5.09 26.39
N LEU A 265 -33.68 5.49 25.12
CA LEU A 265 -33.81 6.92 24.73
C LEU A 265 -35.14 7.50 25.10
N TRP A 266 -36.20 6.69 25.15
CA TRP A 266 -37.55 7.11 25.58
C TRP A 266 -37.58 7.60 27.03
N SER A 267 -36.69 7.15 27.91
CA SER A 267 -36.61 7.58 29.31
C SER A 267 -36.03 8.98 29.51
N MET A 268 -35.43 9.55 28.46
CA MET A 268 -34.84 10.88 28.48
C MET A 268 -35.87 11.96 28.14
N ARG A 269 -35.78 13.11 28.80
CA ARG A 269 -36.60 14.26 28.47
C ARG A 269 -36.31 14.83 27.11
N PRO A 270 -37.29 15.43 26.39
CA PRO A 270 -37.06 15.98 25.06
C PRO A 270 -35.89 16.96 24.95
N ILE A 271 -35.63 17.75 25.99
CA ILE A 271 -34.47 18.68 26.06
C ILE A 271 -33.14 17.92 26.05
N GLN A 272 -33.08 16.79 26.75
CA GLN A 272 -31.88 15.93 26.83
C GLN A 272 -31.66 15.22 25.50
N GLN A 273 -32.74 14.71 24.86
CA GLN A 273 -32.62 14.11 23.50
C GLN A 273 -32.16 15.14 22.47
N ASN A 274 -32.60 16.40 22.58
CA ASN A 274 -32.14 17.49 21.70
C ASN A 274 -30.65 17.84 21.89
N ALA A 275 -30.05 17.53 23.06
CA ALA A 275 -28.61 17.64 23.24
C ALA A 275 -27.82 16.54 22.49
N MET A 276 -28.50 15.47 22.09
CA MET A 276 -27.91 14.32 21.37
C MET A 276 -28.14 14.39 19.84
N GLN A 277 -28.46 15.57 19.31
CA GLN A 277 -28.66 15.76 17.88
C GLN A 277 -27.46 15.26 17.08
N GLY A 278 -27.70 14.36 16.11
CA GLY A 278 -26.64 13.80 15.26
C GLY A 278 -25.90 12.57 15.80
N VAL A 279 -26.25 12.14 17.02
CA VAL A 279 -25.63 10.95 17.64
C VAL A 279 -26.06 9.68 16.90
N LEU A 280 -25.13 8.75 16.68
CA LEU A 280 -25.42 7.41 16.22
C LEU A 280 -25.65 6.48 17.41
N GLY A 281 -26.62 5.57 17.31
CA GLY A 281 -26.92 4.63 18.37
C GLY A 281 -26.99 3.20 17.86
N VAL A 282 -26.63 2.25 18.73
CA VAL A 282 -26.90 0.84 18.54
C VAL A 282 -28.08 0.45 19.39
N GLU A 283 -29.12 -0.13 18.80
CA GLU A 283 -30.31 -0.61 19.49
C GLU A 283 -30.55 -2.09 19.15
N THR A 284 -31.10 -2.83 20.11
CA THR A 284 -31.54 -4.20 19.85
C THR A 284 -32.77 -4.19 18.93
N GLU A 285 -32.73 -4.88 17.82
CA GLU A 285 -33.89 -5.01 16.95
C GLU A 285 -34.89 -6.00 17.55
N VAL A 286 -36.13 -5.57 17.70
CA VAL A 286 -37.26 -6.41 18.10
C VAL A 286 -38.15 -6.61 16.89
N PRO A 287 -38.46 -7.86 16.48
CA PRO A 287 -39.30 -8.13 15.33
C PRO A 287 -40.69 -7.57 15.50
N LYS A 288 -41.17 -6.77 14.54
CA LYS A 288 -42.52 -6.18 14.54
C LYS A 288 -43.55 -7.24 14.18
N THR A 289 -44.06 -7.97 15.16
CA THR A 289 -45.12 -8.98 14.97
C THR A 289 -46.50 -8.41 15.32
N VAL A 290 -47.55 -9.09 14.87
CA VAL A 290 -48.95 -8.75 15.20
C VAL A 290 -49.18 -8.93 16.70
N GLU A 291 -48.53 -9.97 17.27
CA GLU A 291 -48.59 -10.31 18.69
C GLU A 291 -47.97 -9.20 19.55
N LEU A 292 -46.82 -8.69 19.16
CA LEU A 292 -46.13 -7.58 19.82
C LEU A 292 -47.03 -6.31 19.82
N ASN A 293 -47.63 -5.97 18.68
CA ASN A 293 -48.52 -4.80 18.60
C ASN A 293 -49.75 -4.93 19.50
N LYS A 294 -50.34 -6.14 19.54
CA LYS A 294 -51.48 -6.42 20.45
C LYS A 294 -51.07 -6.32 21.90
N PHE A 295 -49.89 -6.85 22.24
CA PHE A 295 -49.31 -6.79 23.60
C PHE A 295 -49.08 -5.33 24.01
N GLN A 296 -48.40 -4.52 23.19
CA GLN A 296 -48.11 -3.12 23.49
C GLN A 296 -49.38 -2.29 23.74
N MET A 297 -50.44 -2.54 22.96
CA MET A 297 -51.70 -1.85 23.15
C MET A 297 -52.38 -2.23 24.47
N ARG A 298 -52.33 -3.52 24.90
CA ARG A 298 -52.84 -4.00 26.19
C ARG A 298 -52.01 -3.45 27.32
N TRP A 299 -50.66 -3.57 27.19
CA TRP A 299 -49.72 -3.10 28.18
C TRP A 299 -49.86 -1.63 28.49
N ARG A 300 -50.02 -0.76 27.50
CA ARG A 300 -50.27 0.68 27.74
C ARG A 300 -51.51 0.94 28.58
N ARG A 301 -52.58 0.21 28.35
CA ARG A 301 -53.80 0.34 29.15
C ARG A 301 -53.61 -0.15 30.60
N GLN A 302 -53.00 -1.32 30.75
CA GLN A 302 -52.77 -1.91 32.07
C GLN A 302 -51.77 -1.07 32.87
N PHE A 303 -50.70 -0.62 32.28
CA PHE A 303 -49.68 0.19 32.92
C PHE A 303 -50.24 1.52 33.42
N GLN A 304 -51.10 2.17 32.65
CA GLN A 304 -51.81 3.38 33.04
C GLN A 304 -52.76 3.18 34.24
N GLN A 305 -53.42 2.03 34.31
CA GLN A 305 -54.27 1.67 35.43
C GLN A 305 -53.48 1.43 36.71
N ASP A 306 -52.33 0.73 36.58
CA ASP A 306 -51.49 0.37 37.69
C ASP A 306 -50.67 1.59 38.20
N ASN A 307 -50.35 2.57 37.30
CA ASN A 307 -49.53 3.74 37.61
C ASN A 307 -50.21 5.06 37.18
N PRO A 308 -51.31 5.46 37.82
CA PRO A 308 -52.12 6.61 37.39
C PRO A 308 -51.38 7.96 37.47
N THR A 309 -50.29 8.06 38.21
CA THR A 309 -49.46 9.26 38.35
C THR A 309 -48.43 9.44 37.24
N MET A 310 -48.21 8.41 36.42
CA MET A 310 -47.24 8.44 35.31
C MET A 310 -47.93 8.68 33.98
N ASN A 311 -47.34 9.56 33.17
CA ASN A 311 -47.84 9.80 31.82
C ASN A 311 -47.34 8.69 30.89
N VAL A 312 -48.26 7.89 30.33
CA VAL A 312 -47.92 6.77 29.42
C VAL A 312 -47.35 7.22 28.08
N ILE A 313 -47.46 8.48 27.72
CA ILE A 313 -46.87 9.04 26.52
C ILE A 313 -45.32 9.08 26.66
N ASP A 314 -44.85 9.26 27.86
CA ASP A 314 -43.43 9.40 28.19
C ASP A 314 -42.74 8.05 28.54
N VAL A 315 -43.47 6.93 28.44
CA VAL A 315 -42.97 5.60 28.82
C VAL A 315 -43.24 4.61 27.69
N ASP A 316 -42.22 3.82 27.29
CA ASP A 316 -42.36 2.79 26.26
C ASP A 316 -41.87 1.44 26.76
N CYS A 317 -42.37 0.38 26.11
CA CYS A 317 -41.95 -0.99 26.34
C CYS A 317 -40.74 -1.30 25.48
N ASP A 318 -39.54 -1.16 26.03
CA ASP A 318 -38.27 -1.35 25.34
C ASP A 318 -37.89 -2.83 25.18
N ALA A 319 -36.74 -3.07 24.53
CA ALA A 319 -36.25 -4.43 24.32
C ALA A 319 -36.00 -5.18 25.64
N PHE A 320 -35.59 -4.51 26.70
CA PHE A 320 -35.31 -5.16 28.00
C PHE A 320 -36.63 -5.52 28.72
N SER A 321 -37.64 -4.70 28.64
CA SER A 321 -38.98 -4.98 29.21
C SER A 321 -39.63 -6.17 28.51
N LEU A 322 -39.47 -6.28 27.16
CA LEU A 322 -39.93 -7.47 26.43
C LEU A 322 -39.14 -8.73 26.78
N ARG A 323 -37.83 -8.58 27.10
CA ARG A 323 -37.02 -9.70 27.60
C ARG A 323 -37.41 -10.10 29.03
N ALA A 324 -37.86 -9.16 29.86
CA ALA A 324 -38.44 -9.46 31.18
C ALA A 324 -39.72 -10.29 31.06
N TYR A 325 -40.59 -9.99 30.07
CA TYR A 325 -41.74 -10.81 29.70
C TYR A 325 -41.33 -12.23 29.30
N ASP A 326 -40.37 -12.36 28.35
CA ASP A 326 -39.88 -13.64 27.88
C ASP A 326 -39.21 -14.46 29.00
N ALA A 327 -38.48 -13.80 29.94
CA ALA A 327 -37.86 -14.43 31.10
C ALA A 327 -38.86 -15.04 32.05
N ALA A 328 -39.98 -14.33 32.34
CA ALA A 328 -41.04 -14.82 33.17
C ALA A 328 -41.79 -16.01 32.49
N PHE A 329 -42.02 -15.91 31.20
CA PHE A 329 -42.60 -16.99 30.39
C PHE A 329 -41.73 -18.24 30.35
N ALA A 330 -40.40 -18.07 30.11
CA ALA A 330 -39.42 -19.15 30.14
C ALA A 330 -39.35 -19.86 31.50
N LEU A 331 -39.39 -19.06 32.60
CA LEU A 331 -39.37 -19.59 33.95
C LEU A 331 -40.64 -20.42 34.26
N ALA A 332 -41.80 -19.96 33.81
CA ALA A 332 -43.07 -20.67 33.98
C ALA A 332 -43.08 -22.02 33.24
N LEU A 333 -42.54 -22.06 31.99
CA LEU A 333 -42.35 -23.31 31.23
C LEU A 333 -41.40 -24.27 31.94
N ALA A 334 -40.24 -23.78 32.37
CA ALA A 334 -39.23 -24.61 33.03
C ALA A 334 -39.70 -25.20 34.36
N ILE A 335 -40.43 -24.44 35.16
CA ILE A 335 -41.01 -24.88 36.43
C ILE A 335 -42.03 -25.99 36.20
N GLU A 336 -42.89 -25.91 35.21
CA GLU A 336 -43.85 -26.96 34.87
C GLU A 336 -43.13 -28.21 34.34
N GLU A 337 -42.08 -28.09 33.52
CA GLU A 337 -41.28 -29.20 33.02
C GLU A 337 -40.62 -30.03 34.15
N VAL A 338 -40.13 -29.33 35.19
CA VAL A 338 -39.51 -29.99 36.37
C VAL A 338 -40.56 -30.79 37.18
N GLY A 339 -41.86 -30.54 37.03
CA GLY A 339 -42.94 -31.29 37.67
C GLY A 339 -42.88 -31.19 39.20
N MET A 340 -42.78 -30.02 39.75
CA MET A 340 -42.66 -29.77 41.20
C MET A 340 -43.85 -30.31 41.96
N ASN A 341 -43.65 -31.21 42.91
CA ASN A 341 -44.64 -31.73 43.83
C ASN A 341 -44.81 -30.79 45.03
N THR A 342 -45.87 -30.98 45.85
CA THR A 342 -46.37 -30.13 46.92
C THR A 342 -45.37 -29.78 48.05
N SER A 343 -44.18 -30.35 48.08
CA SER A 343 -43.16 -29.99 49.09
C SER A 343 -41.90 -29.41 48.41
N PHE A 344 -41.90 -28.10 48.27
CA PHE A 344 -40.69 -27.39 47.86
C PHE A 344 -39.68 -27.40 49.02
N GLY A 345 -38.66 -28.29 48.92
CA GLY A 345 -37.72 -28.46 50.01
C GLY A 345 -36.47 -27.61 49.84
N PHE A 346 -36.25 -26.70 50.73
CA PHE A 346 -34.91 -26.17 51.02
C PHE A 346 -34.29 -27.01 52.14
N GLN A 347 -33.08 -27.53 51.90
CA GLN A 347 -32.39 -28.39 52.82
C GLN A 347 -31.20 -27.64 53.41
N LYS A 348 -30.98 -27.75 54.78
CA LYS A 348 -29.79 -27.21 55.42
C LYS A 348 -28.57 -28.00 54.98
N MET A 349 -27.49 -27.33 54.61
CA MET A 349 -26.28 -27.94 54.07
C MET A 349 -25.39 -28.60 55.16
N ASN A 350 -25.42 -28.18 56.44
CA ASN A 350 -24.69 -28.79 57.52
C ASN A 350 -25.25 -28.38 58.92
N ASP A 351 -25.31 -29.33 59.86
CA ASP A 351 -25.65 -29.11 61.29
C ASP A 351 -24.39 -28.80 62.13
N SER A 352 -23.58 -27.80 61.71
CA SER A 352 -22.42 -27.38 62.56
C SER A 352 -22.83 -26.26 63.47
N PHE A 353 -22.59 -26.47 64.82
CA PHE A 353 -23.00 -25.63 65.93
C PHE A 353 -22.22 -24.31 66.09
N ASN A 354 -21.33 -23.94 65.15
CA ASN A 354 -20.55 -22.69 65.19
C ASN A 354 -20.57 -22.00 63.83
N SER A 355 -21.70 -21.41 63.48
CA SER A 355 -21.79 -20.80 62.16
C SER A 355 -22.16 -19.31 62.23
N ASN A 356 -21.39 -18.51 61.47
CA ASN A 356 -21.76 -17.18 61.05
C ASN A 356 -23.10 -17.22 60.27
N ASP A 357 -23.85 -16.14 60.20
CA ASP A 357 -25.16 -16.06 59.55
C ASP A 357 -25.24 -16.56 58.11
N LEU A 358 -24.08 -16.61 57.39
CA LEU A 358 -23.92 -17.12 56.02
C LEU A 358 -23.88 -18.66 55.92
N ASP A 359 -23.43 -19.39 56.99
CA ASP A 359 -23.38 -20.87 57.01
C ASP A 359 -24.77 -21.52 57.25
N THR A 360 -25.80 -20.70 57.50
CA THR A 360 -27.19 -21.14 57.67
C THR A 360 -28.00 -21.12 56.38
N PHE A 361 -27.33 -20.91 55.20
CA PHE A 361 -28.02 -20.94 53.93
C PHE A 361 -28.66 -22.28 53.63
N LYS A 362 -29.94 -22.26 53.32
CA LYS A 362 -30.69 -23.44 52.82
C LYS A 362 -30.52 -23.51 51.31
N VAL A 363 -30.31 -24.70 50.78
CA VAL A 363 -30.11 -24.98 49.34
C VAL A 363 -31.41 -25.51 48.74
N SER A 364 -31.79 -24.99 47.58
CA SER A 364 -32.92 -25.46 46.82
C SER A 364 -32.63 -26.85 46.21
N GLN A 365 -33.46 -27.85 46.51
CA GLN A 365 -33.37 -29.21 45.95
C GLN A 365 -33.73 -29.24 44.45
N TYR A 366 -34.55 -28.33 44.01
CA TYR A 366 -35.02 -28.24 42.63
C TYR A 366 -34.10 -27.38 41.76
N GLY A 367 -33.24 -26.56 42.35
CA GLY A 367 -32.36 -25.63 41.65
C GLY A 367 -31.59 -26.22 40.48
N PRO A 368 -30.85 -27.36 40.65
CA PRO A 368 -30.12 -28.01 39.57
C PRO A 368 -31.01 -28.48 38.40
N LYS A 369 -32.19 -28.99 38.72
CA LYS A 369 -33.18 -29.44 37.71
C LYS A 369 -33.77 -28.28 36.98
N LEU A 370 -34.10 -27.18 37.69
CA LEU A 370 -34.64 -25.96 37.13
C LEU A 370 -33.61 -25.24 36.23
N ALA A 371 -32.36 -25.18 36.66
CA ALA A 371 -31.28 -24.63 35.84
C ALA A 371 -31.10 -25.43 34.55
N LYS A 372 -31.18 -26.77 34.61
CA LYS A 372 -31.14 -27.61 33.41
C LYS A 372 -32.36 -27.39 32.51
N ALA A 373 -33.57 -27.32 33.04
CA ALA A 373 -34.78 -27.05 32.26
C ALA A 373 -34.71 -25.70 31.57
N LEU A 374 -34.25 -24.65 32.28
CA LEU A 374 -34.05 -23.29 31.71
C LEU A 374 -33.04 -23.31 30.54
N SER A 375 -31.94 -24.05 30.66
CA SER A 375 -30.92 -24.10 29.58
C SER A 375 -31.43 -24.81 28.32
N THR A 376 -32.44 -25.70 28.45
CA THR A 376 -33.03 -26.41 27.31
C THR A 376 -34.28 -25.75 26.77
N THR A 377 -34.85 -24.75 27.48
CA THR A 377 -36.07 -24.05 27.09
C THR A 377 -35.88 -23.28 25.77
N ARG A 378 -36.76 -23.54 24.81
CA ARG A 378 -36.76 -22.88 23.49
C ARG A 378 -38.21 -22.59 23.10
N PHE A 379 -38.50 -21.33 22.74
CA PHE A 379 -39.81 -20.88 22.24
C PHE A 379 -39.67 -19.58 21.44
N LYS A 380 -40.73 -19.23 20.73
CA LYS A 380 -40.80 -17.94 20.06
C LYS A 380 -41.44 -16.94 21.02
N GLY A 381 -40.59 -16.08 21.58
CA GLY A 381 -40.99 -15.03 22.51
C GLY A 381 -41.55 -13.78 21.83
N ILE A 382 -42.01 -12.81 22.62
CA ILE A 382 -42.45 -11.49 22.10
C ILE A 382 -41.27 -10.65 21.63
N ALA A 383 -40.13 -10.78 22.32
CA ALA A 383 -38.88 -10.08 21.93
C ALA A 383 -38.12 -10.82 20.83
N GLY A 384 -38.60 -11.92 20.29
CA GLY A 384 -37.98 -12.77 19.28
C GLY A 384 -37.71 -14.19 19.73
N ASP A 385 -36.85 -14.93 19.02
CA ASP A 385 -36.54 -16.32 19.36
C ASP A 385 -35.80 -16.41 20.70
N PHE A 386 -36.29 -17.26 21.59
CA PHE A 386 -35.69 -17.53 22.88
C PHE A 386 -34.91 -18.85 22.81
N SER A 387 -33.59 -18.75 22.93
CA SER A 387 -32.68 -19.88 22.95
C SER A 387 -31.42 -19.52 23.72
N LEU A 388 -31.13 -20.29 24.76
CA LEU A 388 -29.93 -20.09 25.58
C LEU A 388 -28.84 -21.07 25.17
N VAL A 389 -27.59 -20.59 25.12
CA VAL A 389 -26.37 -21.40 25.03
C VAL A 389 -25.46 -20.94 26.13
N ASP A 390 -24.97 -21.86 26.97
CA ASP A 390 -24.16 -21.58 28.14
C ASP A 390 -24.77 -20.50 29.07
N GLY A 391 -26.10 -20.55 29.26
CA GLY A 391 -26.84 -19.57 30.08
C GLY A 391 -27.01 -18.19 29.45
N GLN A 392 -26.55 -17.96 28.20
CA GLN A 392 -26.64 -16.67 27.50
C GLN A 392 -27.60 -16.72 26.33
N LEU A 393 -28.35 -15.66 26.14
CA LEU A 393 -29.23 -15.51 25.00
C LEU A 393 -28.40 -15.33 23.71
N GLN A 394 -28.74 -16.08 22.66
CA GLN A 394 -28.04 -16.01 21.41
C GLN A 394 -28.21 -14.65 20.70
N SER A 395 -27.20 -14.28 19.91
CA SER A 395 -27.15 -13.03 19.17
C SER A 395 -28.37 -12.84 18.28
N SER A 396 -28.89 -11.61 18.29
CA SER A 396 -29.91 -11.15 17.36
C SER A 396 -29.41 -9.96 16.54
N THR A 397 -30.26 -9.44 15.72
CA THR A 397 -30.01 -8.26 14.89
C THR A 397 -29.96 -7.01 15.76
N PHE A 398 -29.04 -6.10 15.43
CA PHE A 398 -29.03 -4.74 15.92
C PHE A 398 -29.48 -3.78 14.83
N LYS A 399 -30.20 -2.73 15.20
CA LYS A 399 -30.48 -1.59 14.33
C LYS A 399 -29.54 -0.45 14.68
N ILE A 400 -29.03 0.21 13.65
CA ILE A 400 -28.24 1.42 13.79
C ILE A 400 -29.16 2.60 13.61
N VAL A 401 -29.17 3.49 14.55
CA VAL A 401 -30.07 4.63 14.60
C VAL A 401 -29.32 5.94 14.62
N ASN A 402 -29.95 6.98 14.11
CA ASN A 402 -29.48 8.35 14.19
C ASN A 402 -30.45 9.17 15.01
N VAL A 403 -29.98 9.78 16.07
CA VAL A 403 -30.80 10.63 16.95
C VAL A 403 -30.99 11.97 16.27
N ASN A 404 -32.25 12.35 16.12
CA ASN A 404 -32.67 13.59 15.51
C ASN A 404 -33.61 14.31 16.49
N GLY A 405 -33.55 15.63 16.63
CA GLY A 405 -34.25 16.40 17.67
C GLY A 405 -35.74 16.09 17.93
N ASN A 406 -36.39 15.41 17.00
CA ASN A 406 -37.78 14.98 17.10
C ASN A 406 -37.96 13.45 17.24
N GLY A 407 -36.88 12.70 17.47
CA GLY A 407 -36.92 11.23 17.61
C GLY A 407 -35.71 10.50 17.10
N VAL A 408 -35.88 9.21 16.87
CA VAL A 408 -34.84 8.30 16.46
C VAL A 408 -35.13 7.72 15.09
N ARG A 409 -34.19 7.81 14.18
CA ARG A 409 -34.32 7.29 12.82
C ARG A 409 -33.40 6.09 12.60
N THR A 410 -33.94 4.95 12.16
CA THR A 410 -33.17 3.80 11.74
C THR A 410 -32.46 4.06 10.40
N ILE A 411 -31.15 3.87 10.35
CA ILE A 411 -30.33 4.11 9.16
C ILE A 411 -29.76 2.82 8.55
N ALA A 412 -29.57 1.77 9.36
CA ALA A 412 -29.12 0.46 8.93
C ALA A 412 -29.47 -0.63 9.97
N PHE A 413 -29.30 -1.88 9.57
CA PHE A 413 -29.33 -3.04 10.47
C PHE A 413 -27.98 -3.75 10.41
N TRP A 414 -27.64 -4.42 11.50
CA TRP A 414 -26.46 -5.27 11.58
C TRP A 414 -26.85 -6.70 11.97
N THR A 415 -26.33 -7.68 11.25
CA THR A 415 -26.49 -9.10 11.57
C THR A 415 -25.14 -9.79 11.57
N PRO A 416 -24.93 -10.84 12.38
CA PRO A 416 -23.67 -11.60 12.41
C PRO A 416 -23.26 -12.18 11.05
N GLU A 417 -24.26 -12.58 10.23
CA GLU A 417 -24.03 -13.26 8.94
C GLU A 417 -23.76 -12.29 7.79
N SER A 418 -24.41 -11.13 7.80
CA SER A 418 -24.40 -10.20 6.65
C SER A 418 -23.69 -8.87 6.92
N GLY A 419 -23.30 -8.61 8.19
CA GLY A 419 -22.76 -7.31 8.59
C GLY A 419 -23.79 -6.19 8.46
N MET A 420 -23.36 -5.00 7.99
CA MET A 420 -24.24 -3.82 7.83
C MET A 420 -25.10 -3.94 6.58
N VAL A 421 -26.43 -3.88 6.77
CA VAL A 421 -27.44 -3.92 5.69
C VAL A 421 -28.47 -2.81 5.86
N LYS A 422 -28.97 -2.25 4.76
CA LYS A 422 -29.96 -1.17 4.83
C LYS A 422 -31.35 -1.65 5.21
N THR A 423 -31.74 -2.86 4.80
CA THR A 423 -33.05 -3.47 5.07
C THR A 423 -32.91 -4.97 5.32
N LEU A 424 -33.74 -5.53 6.23
CA LEU A 424 -33.72 -6.95 6.57
C LEU A 424 -34.39 -7.87 5.52
N ASN A 425 -35.24 -7.34 4.61
CA ASN A 425 -36.10 -8.12 3.71
C ASN A 425 -35.49 -8.39 2.31
N SER A 426 -34.18 -8.45 2.18
CA SER A 426 -33.54 -8.83 0.90
C SER A 426 -33.54 -10.36 0.74
N THR A 427 -34.65 -10.95 0.25
CA THR A 427 -34.80 -12.38 -0.09
C THR A 427 -33.99 -12.82 -1.32
N ASN A 428 -33.20 -11.97 -1.93
CA ASN A 428 -32.36 -12.31 -3.07
C ASN A 428 -31.00 -12.87 -2.61
N LYS A 429 -30.96 -14.20 -2.42
CA LYS A 429 -29.74 -15.00 -2.25
C LYS A 429 -28.85 -15.06 -3.50
N SER A 430 -29.17 -14.34 -4.56
CA SER A 430 -28.42 -14.37 -5.82
C SER A 430 -27.85 -12.98 -6.14
N THR A 431 -26.82 -12.63 -5.47
CA THR A 431 -25.66 -11.83 -5.88
C THR A 431 -24.88 -11.45 -4.61
N LEU A 432 -24.13 -12.41 -4.11
CA LEU A 432 -22.97 -12.13 -3.27
C LEU A 432 -21.88 -11.50 -4.16
N SER A 433 -22.16 -10.36 -4.78
CA SER A 433 -21.10 -9.42 -5.08
C SER A 433 -20.77 -8.74 -3.76
N ILE A 434 -19.60 -9.03 -3.25
CA ILE A 434 -18.94 -8.34 -2.16
C ILE A 434 -18.77 -6.87 -2.60
N SER A 435 -19.86 -6.13 -2.59
CA SER A 435 -19.84 -4.68 -2.69
C SER A 435 -19.38 -4.17 -1.32
N LYS A 436 -18.08 -3.87 -1.23
CA LYS A 436 -17.38 -3.25 -0.09
C LYS A 436 -17.95 -1.89 0.33
N LYS A 437 -19.08 -1.46 -0.16
CA LYS A 437 -19.66 -0.14 0.10
C LYS A 437 -20.80 -0.27 1.10
N CYS A 438 -20.55 0.18 2.33
CA CYS A 438 -21.58 0.28 3.38
C CYS A 438 -22.72 1.17 2.89
N ASN A 439 -23.93 0.65 2.90
CA ASN A 439 -25.12 1.35 2.38
C ASN A 439 -26.02 1.78 3.55
N PHE A 440 -25.86 3.04 3.98
CA PHE A 440 -26.66 3.64 5.02
C PHE A 440 -27.82 4.48 4.44
N GLY A 441 -28.85 4.68 5.26
CA GLY A 441 -29.80 5.77 5.04
C GLY A 441 -29.10 7.13 5.23
N PRO A 442 -29.76 8.25 4.88
CA PRO A 442 -29.19 9.57 5.13
C PRO A 442 -29.00 9.80 6.63
N ILE A 443 -27.80 10.30 6.99
CA ILE A 443 -27.38 10.56 8.38
C ILE A 443 -27.28 12.07 8.57
N ILE A 444 -27.78 12.54 9.67
CA ILE A 444 -27.56 13.89 10.16
C ILE A 444 -26.50 13.79 11.25
N TRP A 445 -25.40 14.50 11.08
CA TRP A 445 -24.28 14.51 12.04
C TRP A 445 -24.42 15.67 13.03
N PRO A 446 -23.64 15.71 14.13
CA PRO A 446 -23.60 16.85 15.03
C PRO A 446 -23.31 18.16 14.27
N GLY A 447 -23.96 19.25 14.66
CA GLY A 447 -23.91 20.52 13.92
C GLY A 447 -24.83 20.57 12.69
N ASP A 448 -25.80 19.64 12.57
CA ASP A 448 -26.75 19.51 11.45
C ASP A 448 -26.07 19.28 10.07
N SER A 449 -24.85 18.79 10.09
CA SER A 449 -24.09 18.49 8.86
C SER A 449 -24.57 17.20 8.21
N LEU A 450 -24.58 17.18 6.86
CA LEU A 450 -24.83 15.97 6.06
C LEU A 450 -23.52 15.32 5.58
N SER A 451 -22.40 16.02 5.74
CA SER A 451 -21.07 15.52 5.38
C SER A 451 -20.55 14.56 6.45
N VAL A 452 -19.98 13.43 6.02
CA VAL A 452 -19.41 12.44 6.94
C VAL A 452 -18.19 13.07 7.64
N PRO A 453 -18.18 13.12 8.97
CA PRO A 453 -17.02 13.65 9.70
C PRO A 453 -15.78 12.77 9.49
N ARG A 454 -14.62 13.38 9.36
CA ARG A 454 -13.34 12.67 9.22
C ARG A 454 -12.98 11.85 10.46
N GLY A 455 -13.53 12.24 11.61
CA GLY A 455 -13.26 11.60 12.88
C GLY A 455 -11.96 12.07 13.56
N TRP A 456 -11.30 13.06 12.99
CA TRP A 456 -10.12 13.69 13.59
C TRP A 456 -10.01 15.16 13.14
N GLU A 457 -9.38 15.95 13.97
CA GLU A 457 -9.04 17.34 13.67
C GLU A 457 -7.72 17.69 14.34
N ILE A 458 -6.93 18.54 13.68
CA ILE A 458 -5.74 19.07 14.32
C ILE A 458 -6.21 20.21 15.22
N PRO A 459 -5.98 20.14 16.54
CA PRO A 459 -6.39 21.21 17.44
C PRO A 459 -5.44 22.41 17.27
N THR A 460 -5.55 23.11 16.14
CA THR A 460 -4.66 24.23 15.81
C THR A 460 -4.93 25.45 16.68
N LYS A 461 -6.14 25.63 17.18
CA LYS A 461 -6.55 26.88 17.91
C LYS A 461 -5.92 28.13 17.35
N GLY A 462 -5.77 28.20 15.99
CA GLY A 462 -5.05 29.25 15.29
C GLY A 462 -3.51 29.13 15.31
N LYS A 463 -2.92 28.08 15.87
CA LYS A 463 -1.48 27.77 15.78
C LYS A 463 -1.18 27.09 14.47
N LYS A 464 -0.07 27.48 13.85
CA LYS A 464 0.45 26.81 12.66
C LYS A 464 1.19 25.53 13.02
N LEU A 465 1.18 24.53 12.14
CA LEU A 465 2.02 23.33 12.29
C LEU A 465 3.50 23.73 12.17
N ARG A 466 4.30 23.27 13.11
CA ARG A 466 5.75 23.48 13.12
C ARG A 466 6.43 22.44 12.27
N ILE A 467 6.85 22.83 11.05
CA ILE A 467 7.48 21.91 10.10
C ILE A 467 8.99 22.12 10.15
N GLY A 468 9.71 21.11 10.66
CA GLY A 468 11.17 21.09 10.64
C GLY A 468 11.71 20.91 9.22
N VAL A 469 12.70 21.72 8.84
CA VAL A 469 13.39 21.60 7.54
C VAL A 469 14.90 21.47 7.75
N PRO A 470 15.59 20.60 6.97
CA PRO A 470 17.02 20.43 7.08
C PRO A 470 17.77 21.68 6.58
N VAL A 471 18.86 22.04 7.26
CA VAL A 471 19.80 23.09 6.83
C VAL A 471 21.09 22.41 6.40
N LYS A 472 21.53 22.62 5.16
CA LYS A 472 22.73 22.00 4.58
C LYS A 472 23.43 22.94 3.61
N VAL A 473 24.71 22.69 3.37
CA VAL A 473 25.55 23.51 2.50
C VAL A 473 25.48 23.09 1.03
N GLY A 474 25.23 21.80 0.74
CA GLY A 474 25.17 21.26 -0.62
C GLY A 474 23.80 20.73 -1.02
N TYR A 475 23.58 20.53 -2.32
CA TYR A 475 22.33 20.04 -2.90
C TYR A 475 21.11 20.88 -2.46
N THR A 476 21.29 22.20 -2.49
CA THR A 476 20.27 23.18 -2.07
C THR A 476 19.04 23.19 -2.96
N GLU A 477 19.09 22.53 -4.09
CA GLU A 477 17.96 22.34 -5.01
C GLU A 477 16.82 21.54 -4.37
N PHE A 478 17.10 20.66 -3.40
CA PHE A 478 16.07 19.93 -2.66
C PHE A 478 15.44 20.77 -1.56
N VAL A 479 16.25 21.42 -0.74
CA VAL A 479 15.81 22.35 0.31
C VAL A 479 16.85 23.47 0.46
N LYS A 480 16.41 24.69 0.29
CA LYS A 480 17.21 25.93 0.48
C LYS A 480 16.53 26.81 1.50
N VAL A 481 17.24 27.13 2.55
CA VAL A 481 16.80 28.07 3.59
C VAL A 481 17.51 29.39 3.38
N THR A 482 16.76 30.48 3.20
CA THR A 482 17.28 31.84 3.08
C THR A 482 16.67 32.73 4.16
N LYS A 483 17.50 33.47 4.88
CA LYS A 483 17.06 34.43 5.90
C LYS A 483 17.11 35.81 5.27
N ASN A 484 15.99 36.49 5.24
CA ASN A 484 15.95 37.91 4.87
C ASN A 484 16.27 38.74 6.12
N LEU A 485 17.44 39.36 6.14
CA LEU A 485 17.92 40.16 7.27
C LEU A 485 17.09 41.42 7.50
N ASP A 486 16.44 41.94 6.44
CA ASP A 486 15.65 43.17 6.51
C ASP A 486 14.26 42.94 7.12
N THR A 487 13.65 41.77 6.87
CA THR A 487 12.30 41.45 7.32
C THR A 487 12.26 40.43 8.46
N ASN A 488 13.43 39.89 8.86
CA ASN A 488 13.58 38.80 9.81
C ASN A 488 12.66 37.56 9.49
N THR A 489 12.37 37.36 8.20
CA THR A 489 11.56 36.23 7.73
C THR A 489 12.48 35.14 7.18
N THR A 490 12.16 33.90 7.47
CA THR A 490 12.82 32.73 6.88
C THR A 490 12.02 32.28 5.66
N GLU A 491 12.64 32.31 4.51
CA GLU A 491 12.09 31.79 3.27
C GLU A 491 12.72 30.41 2.98
N VAL A 492 11.87 29.40 2.74
CA VAL A 492 12.30 28.05 2.42
C VAL A 492 11.80 27.67 1.03
N THR A 493 12.71 27.26 0.17
CA THR A 493 12.44 26.91 -1.23
C THR A 493 13.13 25.61 -1.58
N GLY A 494 12.75 24.97 -2.67
CA GLY A 494 13.39 23.74 -3.15
C GLY A 494 12.40 22.72 -3.71
N PHE A 495 12.94 21.68 -4.35
CA PHE A 495 12.15 20.60 -4.94
C PHE A 495 11.20 19.98 -3.91
N SER A 496 11.71 19.59 -2.73
CA SER A 496 10.91 18.95 -1.66
C SER A 496 9.81 19.87 -1.14
N ILE A 497 10.05 21.18 -1.15
CA ILE A 497 9.08 22.20 -0.71
C ILE A 497 7.99 22.38 -1.77
N ASP A 498 8.35 22.49 -3.04
CA ASP A 498 7.38 22.59 -4.14
C ASP A 498 6.49 21.33 -4.22
N VAL A 499 7.06 20.14 -3.96
CA VAL A 499 6.26 18.89 -3.87
C VAL A 499 5.32 18.95 -2.67
N PHE A 500 5.78 19.43 -1.52
CA PHE A 500 4.93 19.56 -0.34
C PHE A 500 3.77 20.52 -0.58
N ASP A 501 4.02 21.67 -1.18
CA ASP A 501 3.00 22.65 -1.53
C ASP A 501 2.00 22.10 -2.56
N ALA A 502 2.48 21.32 -3.53
CA ALA A 502 1.63 20.62 -4.48
C ALA A 502 0.74 19.58 -3.79
N VAL A 503 1.28 18.84 -2.80
CA VAL A 503 0.53 17.87 -1.98
C VAL A 503 -0.54 18.61 -1.16
N LEU A 504 -0.20 19.72 -0.51
CA LEU A 504 -1.18 20.51 0.24
C LEU A 504 -2.31 21.05 -0.65
N SER A 505 -2.01 21.41 -1.90
CA SER A 505 -3.02 21.88 -2.87
C SER A 505 -4.04 20.80 -3.27
N VAL A 506 -3.71 19.53 -3.08
CA VAL A 506 -4.58 18.37 -3.39
C VAL A 506 -5.40 17.93 -2.18
N LEU A 507 -4.97 18.26 -0.97
CA LEU A 507 -5.71 17.92 0.25
C LEU A 507 -7.08 18.61 0.25
N PRO A 508 -8.14 17.91 0.71
CA PRO A 508 -9.48 18.47 0.78
C PRO A 508 -9.66 19.46 1.95
N PHE A 509 -8.61 19.91 2.59
CA PHE A 509 -8.60 20.83 3.72
C PHE A 509 -7.30 21.63 3.77
N ALA A 510 -7.39 22.83 4.32
CA ALA A 510 -6.23 23.68 4.53
C ALA A 510 -5.46 23.26 5.79
N LEU A 511 -4.14 23.17 5.68
CA LEU A 511 -3.22 22.95 6.80
C LEU A 511 -2.38 24.22 6.97
N PRO A 512 -2.65 25.05 7.99
CA PRO A 512 -1.78 26.17 8.29
C PRO A 512 -0.46 25.65 8.88
N TYR A 513 0.67 26.09 8.32
CA TYR A 513 1.99 25.64 8.74
C TYR A 513 3.00 26.77 8.75
N GLU A 514 4.15 26.53 9.39
CA GLU A 514 5.34 27.36 9.34
C GLU A 514 6.58 26.49 9.29
N PHE A 515 7.56 26.88 8.48
CA PHE A 515 8.83 26.19 8.41
C PHE A 515 9.76 26.68 9.51
N ILE A 516 10.39 25.74 10.21
CA ILE A 516 11.40 25.99 11.24
C ILE A 516 12.70 25.29 10.84
N PRO A 517 13.75 26.05 10.50
CA PRO A 517 15.05 25.47 10.17
C PRO A 517 15.66 24.70 11.35
N PHE A 518 16.22 23.54 11.05
CA PHE A 518 16.99 22.75 12.03
C PHE A 518 18.45 23.20 12.02
N GLU A 519 18.71 24.28 12.72
CA GLU A 519 20.02 24.94 12.73
C GLU A 519 20.46 25.38 14.14
N ASN A 520 21.76 25.54 14.28
CA ASN A 520 22.38 26.18 15.42
C ASN A 520 22.27 27.71 15.28
N PRO A 521 22.53 28.49 16.34
CA PRO A 521 22.50 29.95 16.28
C PRO A 521 23.46 30.58 15.27
N ASP A 522 24.51 29.84 14.87
CA ASP A 522 25.50 30.24 13.85
C ASP A 522 25.06 29.97 12.40
N GLY A 523 23.84 29.40 12.20
CA GLY A 523 23.28 29.07 10.89
C GLY A 523 23.77 27.73 10.33
N THR A 524 24.55 26.96 11.07
CA THR A 524 24.97 25.61 10.68
C THR A 524 23.90 24.58 11.07
N SER A 525 23.92 23.40 10.44
CA SER A 525 23.00 22.30 10.78
C SER A 525 23.13 21.92 12.26
N ALA A 526 22.02 21.77 12.99
CA ALA A 526 22.01 21.40 14.40
C ALA A 526 22.27 19.90 14.64
N GLY A 527 22.44 19.10 13.60
CA GLY A 527 22.73 17.67 13.70
C GLY A 527 22.52 16.91 12.40
N THR A 528 22.42 15.59 12.51
CA THR A 528 22.18 14.69 11.39
C THR A 528 20.69 14.62 11.03
N TYR A 529 20.36 13.98 9.89
CA TYR A 529 18.96 13.68 9.55
C TYR A 529 18.26 12.78 10.58
N ASN A 530 18.99 11.90 11.27
CA ASN A 530 18.43 11.11 12.37
C ASN A 530 18.02 12.00 13.55
N ASP A 531 18.83 13.01 13.87
CA ASP A 531 18.56 13.96 14.95
C ASP A 531 17.35 14.85 14.59
N LEU A 532 17.27 15.30 13.33
CA LEU A 532 16.12 16.08 12.83
C LEU A 532 14.81 15.30 12.95
N VAL A 533 14.78 14.06 12.46
CA VAL A 533 13.60 13.20 12.52
C VAL A 533 13.22 12.87 13.97
N TYR A 534 14.20 12.72 14.86
CA TYR A 534 13.96 12.46 16.27
C TYR A 534 13.28 13.63 17.00
N GLN A 535 13.42 14.88 16.51
CA GLN A 535 12.70 16.04 17.07
C GLN A 535 11.18 15.91 16.90
N VAL A 536 10.69 15.17 15.91
CA VAL A 536 9.25 14.88 15.75
C VAL A 536 8.77 13.95 16.88
N HIS A 537 9.57 12.95 17.24
CA HIS A 537 9.28 12.07 18.37
C HIS A 537 9.30 12.82 19.72
N LEU A 538 10.14 13.84 19.84
CA LEU A 538 10.20 14.72 21.02
C LEU A 538 9.15 15.83 21.01
N GLU A 539 8.21 15.82 20.04
CA GLU A 539 7.13 16.81 19.89
C GLU A 539 7.62 18.28 19.74
N LYS A 540 8.87 18.47 19.33
CA LYS A 540 9.37 19.79 19.00
C LYS A 540 8.94 20.25 17.62
N PHE A 541 8.83 19.33 16.67
CA PHE A 541 8.25 19.53 15.36
C PHE A 541 7.00 18.67 15.20
N ASP A 542 6.02 19.18 14.46
CA ASP A 542 4.78 18.47 14.15
C ASP A 542 4.92 17.64 12.87
N ALA A 543 5.89 17.99 12.01
CA ALA A 543 6.29 17.24 10.83
C ALA A 543 7.72 17.63 10.40
N VAL A 544 8.35 16.84 9.52
CA VAL A 544 9.57 17.22 8.80
C VAL A 544 9.34 17.11 7.30
N VAL A 545 9.72 18.18 6.58
CA VAL A 545 9.66 18.29 5.13
C VAL A 545 11.06 18.54 4.60
N GLY A 546 11.53 17.70 3.70
CA GLY A 546 12.86 17.79 3.09
C GLY A 546 13.25 16.48 2.45
N ASP A 547 14.46 16.38 1.97
CA ASP A 547 15.09 15.22 1.35
C ASP A 547 15.42 14.12 2.39
N THR A 548 14.39 13.70 3.11
CA THR A 548 14.51 12.75 4.22
C THR A 548 14.23 11.33 3.75
N THR A 549 15.27 10.49 3.70
CA THR A 549 15.17 9.10 3.26
C THR A 549 14.37 8.26 4.25
N ILE A 550 13.49 7.44 3.74
CA ILE A 550 12.74 6.44 4.49
C ILE A 550 13.69 5.32 4.92
N ARG A 551 13.83 5.10 6.24
CA ARG A 551 14.72 4.08 6.82
C ARG A 551 14.03 3.34 7.96
N ALA A 552 14.30 2.03 8.07
CA ALA A 552 13.72 1.16 9.10
C ALA A 552 14.01 1.64 10.54
N ASN A 553 15.23 2.09 10.83
CA ASN A 553 15.59 2.61 12.15
C ASN A 553 14.79 3.88 12.52
N ARG A 554 14.51 4.76 11.57
CA ARG A 554 13.69 5.96 11.77
C ARG A 554 12.22 5.63 11.95
N SER A 555 11.71 4.62 11.21
CA SER A 555 10.33 4.17 11.30
C SER A 555 9.96 3.53 12.65
N LEU A 556 10.92 3.29 13.55
CA LEU A 556 10.63 2.84 14.91
C LEU A 556 9.87 3.89 15.74
N TYR A 557 10.16 5.17 15.53
CA TYR A 557 9.63 6.27 16.34
C TYR A 557 8.84 7.33 15.57
N VAL A 558 8.85 7.31 14.23
CA VAL A 558 8.02 8.18 13.37
C VAL A 558 7.36 7.37 12.28
N ASP A 559 6.37 7.96 11.59
CA ASP A 559 5.79 7.42 10.38
C ASP A 559 6.18 8.28 9.17
N PHE A 560 6.42 7.63 8.04
CA PHE A 560 6.72 8.29 6.76
C PHE A 560 5.51 8.24 5.84
N THR A 561 5.33 9.27 5.04
CA THR A 561 4.41 9.23 3.89
C THR A 561 4.92 8.28 2.83
N MET A 562 4.10 7.99 1.82
CA MET A 562 4.60 7.37 0.60
C MET A 562 5.74 8.21 0.01
N PRO A 563 6.74 7.56 -0.64
CA PRO A 563 7.88 8.27 -1.21
C PRO A 563 7.45 9.12 -2.41
N TYR A 564 8.09 10.28 -2.57
CA TYR A 564 7.88 11.18 -3.71
C TYR A 564 9.08 11.25 -4.66
N THR A 565 10.15 10.47 -4.42
CA THR A 565 11.34 10.38 -5.28
C THR A 565 11.70 8.93 -5.59
N GLU A 566 12.56 8.76 -6.59
CA GLU A 566 13.19 7.47 -6.85
C GLU A 566 14.03 7.00 -5.66
N SER A 567 14.19 5.69 -5.56
CA SER A 567 14.87 5.03 -4.45
C SER A 567 16.23 4.48 -4.83
N GLY A 568 17.10 4.31 -3.84
CA GLY A 568 18.37 3.61 -3.95
C GLY A 568 19.59 4.49 -3.69
N VAL A 569 20.71 3.83 -3.43
CA VAL A 569 22.05 4.42 -3.38
C VAL A 569 22.79 3.99 -4.62
N VAL A 570 23.40 4.91 -5.31
CA VAL A 570 24.13 4.70 -6.57
C VAL A 570 25.57 5.20 -6.45
N MET A 571 26.38 4.76 -7.37
CA MET A 571 27.77 5.16 -7.47
C MET A 571 27.99 5.98 -8.75
N VAL A 572 28.61 7.12 -8.64
CA VAL A 572 29.02 7.96 -9.76
C VAL A 572 30.52 7.82 -9.96
N VAL A 573 30.93 7.54 -11.19
CA VAL A 573 32.32 7.35 -11.57
C VAL A 573 32.67 8.17 -12.80
N PRO A 574 33.95 8.59 -12.95
CA PRO A 574 34.41 9.25 -14.16
C PRO A 574 34.30 8.34 -15.38
N ILE A 575 33.90 8.91 -16.49
CA ILE A 575 33.91 8.25 -17.80
C ILE A 575 35.32 8.42 -18.38
N ARG A 576 35.97 7.32 -18.73
CA ARG A 576 37.15 7.38 -19.58
C ARG A 576 36.72 7.23 -21.02
N ASP A 577 37.08 8.25 -21.82
CA ASP A 577 37.04 8.16 -23.26
C ASP A 577 38.18 7.21 -23.65
N MET A 578 37.86 5.94 -23.76
CA MET A 578 38.77 4.97 -24.40
C MET A 578 38.68 5.15 -25.90
N ARG A 579 39.12 6.33 -26.41
CA ARG A 579 39.46 6.42 -27.83
C ARG A 579 40.44 5.30 -28.04
N ILE A 580 40.10 4.36 -28.93
CA ILE A 580 40.92 3.22 -29.22
C ILE A 580 42.14 3.72 -29.99
N LYS A 581 43.16 4.23 -29.33
CA LYS A 581 44.50 4.52 -29.86
C LYS A 581 45.26 3.21 -30.14
N ASN A 582 44.60 2.29 -30.80
CA ASN A 582 45.19 0.96 -31.04
C ASN A 582 45.45 0.85 -32.54
N ALA A 583 46.75 0.83 -32.91
CA ALA A 583 47.24 0.65 -34.29
C ALA A 583 46.59 -0.53 -35.04
N TRP A 584 46.00 -1.47 -34.33
CA TRP A 584 45.44 -2.73 -34.81
C TRP A 584 43.91 -2.75 -34.82
N VAL A 585 43.24 -1.58 -34.82
CA VAL A 585 41.77 -1.49 -34.83
C VAL A 585 41.14 -2.21 -36.01
N PHE A 586 41.82 -2.19 -37.18
CA PHE A 586 41.34 -2.83 -38.40
C PHE A 586 41.29 -4.39 -38.31
N LEU A 587 42.00 -5.02 -37.36
CA LEU A 587 41.87 -6.47 -37.13
C LEU A 587 40.71 -6.88 -36.23
N LYS A 588 40.14 -5.95 -35.43
CA LYS A 588 39.07 -6.25 -34.47
C LYS A 588 37.72 -6.62 -35.05
N PRO A 589 37.30 -6.13 -36.26
CA PRO A 589 36.00 -6.47 -36.84
C PRO A 589 35.73 -7.95 -37.02
N LEU A 590 36.83 -8.76 -37.23
CA LEU A 590 36.77 -10.20 -37.43
C LEU A 590 37.61 -10.91 -36.36
N THR A 591 37.16 -12.10 -35.94
CA THR A 591 37.91 -12.97 -35.01
C THR A 591 39.14 -13.57 -35.70
N TRP A 592 40.16 -13.95 -34.94
CA TRP A 592 41.37 -14.58 -35.45
C TRP A 592 41.09 -15.87 -36.20
N ASP A 593 40.12 -16.67 -35.78
CA ASP A 593 39.66 -17.89 -36.43
C ASP A 593 39.10 -17.59 -37.83
N LEU A 594 38.34 -16.51 -37.96
CA LEU A 594 37.76 -16.07 -39.22
C LEU A 594 38.85 -15.53 -40.16
N TRP A 595 39.82 -14.75 -39.67
CA TRP A 595 40.99 -14.31 -40.44
C TRP A 595 41.78 -15.46 -40.99
N LEU A 596 42.08 -16.50 -40.18
CA LEU A 596 42.77 -17.70 -40.59
C LEU A 596 41.97 -18.50 -41.65
N THR A 597 40.67 -18.65 -41.42
CA THR A 597 39.78 -19.33 -42.36
C THR A 597 39.74 -18.64 -43.72
N ILE A 598 39.63 -17.31 -43.73
CA ILE A 598 39.64 -16.50 -44.94
C ILE A 598 40.96 -16.74 -45.71
N LEU A 599 42.11 -16.65 -45.02
CA LEU A 599 43.41 -16.90 -45.64
C LEU A 599 43.51 -18.32 -46.21
N CYS A 600 43.08 -19.35 -45.48
CA CYS A 600 43.09 -20.73 -45.97
C CYS A 600 42.22 -20.91 -47.23
N PHE A 601 41.04 -20.28 -47.27
CA PHE A 601 40.17 -20.34 -48.42
C PHE A 601 40.71 -19.57 -49.64
N PHE A 602 41.42 -18.45 -49.45
CA PHE A 602 42.09 -17.75 -50.56
C PHE A 602 43.16 -18.63 -51.19
N ILE A 603 43.98 -19.34 -50.36
CA ILE A 603 44.99 -20.27 -50.86
C ILE A 603 44.33 -21.47 -51.59
N PHE A 604 43.29 -22.03 -50.93
CA PHE A 604 42.55 -23.18 -51.51
C PHE A 604 41.88 -22.85 -52.81
N ILE A 605 41.18 -21.71 -52.92
CA ILE A 605 40.58 -21.31 -54.20
C ILE A 605 41.64 -21.05 -55.29
N GLY A 606 42.75 -20.39 -54.92
CA GLY A 606 43.87 -20.22 -55.85
C GLY A 606 44.43 -21.55 -56.40
N PHE A 607 44.60 -22.52 -55.52
CA PHE A 607 44.97 -23.87 -55.90
C PHE A 607 43.95 -24.55 -56.79
N VAL A 608 42.66 -24.49 -56.43
CA VAL A 608 41.60 -25.12 -57.26
C VAL A 608 41.53 -24.49 -58.67
N ILE A 609 41.64 -23.16 -58.77
CA ILE A 609 41.62 -22.46 -60.07
C ILE A 609 42.87 -22.80 -60.85
N TRP A 610 44.04 -22.88 -60.23
CA TRP A 610 45.29 -23.33 -60.89
C TRP A 610 45.13 -24.75 -61.49
N VAL A 611 44.53 -25.70 -60.71
CA VAL A 611 44.26 -27.07 -61.22
C VAL A 611 43.34 -27.06 -62.40
N LEU A 612 42.27 -26.24 -62.39
CA LEU A 612 41.28 -26.21 -63.49
C LEU A 612 41.77 -25.47 -64.72
N GLU A 613 42.61 -24.44 -64.59
CA GLU A 613 43.07 -23.57 -65.67
C GLU A 613 44.44 -24.01 -66.27
N HIS A 614 45.29 -24.72 -65.50
CA HIS A 614 46.63 -25.03 -65.82
C HIS A 614 46.81 -25.73 -67.16
N ARG A 615 45.87 -26.58 -67.57
CA ARG A 615 45.92 -27.32 -68.82
C ARG A 615 45.44 -26.55 -70.06
N ILE A 616 44.59 -25.53 -69.82
CA ILE A 616 43.81 -24.87 -70.87
C ILE A 616 44.25 -23.40 -71.04
N ASN A 617 44.82 -22.78 -70.02
CA ASN A 617 45.12 -21.36 -70.01
C ASN A 617 46.65 -21.13 -69.94
N GLU A 618 47.18 -20.36 -70.89
CA GLU A 618 48.63 -20.04 -70.98
C GLU A 618 49.03 -19.12 -69.78
N ASP A 619 48.16 -18.27 -69.26
CA ASP A 619 48.47 -17.38 -68.12
C ASP A 619 48.90 -18.17 -66.87
N PHE A 620 48.37 -19.40 -66.66
CA PHE A 620 48.65 -20.29 -65.53
C PHE A 620 49.78 -21.33 -65.81
N ARG A 621 50.53 -21.19 -66.93
CA ARG A 621 51.70 -22.02 -67.33
C ARG A 621 52.98 -21.23 -67.11
N GLY A 622 54.06 -21.91 -66.97
CA GLY A 622 55.44 -21.34 -66.86
C GLY A 622 56.22 -22.01 -65.74
N PRO A 623 57.37 -21.47 -65.39
CA PRO A 623 58.18 -22.03 -64.28
C PRO A 623 57.39 -22.06 -62.95
N PRO A 624 57.68 -23.02 -62.01
CA PRO A 624 56.87 -23.21 -60.78
C PRO A 624 56.71 -21.96 -59.94
N SER A 625 57.65 -21.09 -59.87
CA SER A 625 57.59 -19.81 -59.14
C SER A 625 56.57 -18.85 -59.74
N HIS A 626 56.47 -18.82 -61.09
CA HIS A 626 55.44 -17.98 -61.80
C HIS A 626 54.07 -18.53 -61.60
N GLN A 627 53.87 -19.84 -61.65
CA GLN A 627 52.54 -20.47 -61.45
C GLN A 627 52.00 -20.20 -60.06
N ILE A 628 52.87 -20.33 -59.04
CA ILE A 628 52.50 -20.01 -57.66
C ILE A 628 52.19 -18.50 -57.50
N GLY A 629 53.05 -17.64 -58.06
CA GLY A 629 52.82 -16.18 -58.02
C GLY A 629 51.53 -15.76 -58.69
N THR A 630 51.20 -16.29 -59.87
CA THR A 630 49.99 -16.04 -60.65
C THR A 630 48.74 -16.52 -59.88
N SER A 631 48.79 -17.72 -59.29
CA SER A 631 47.67 -18.25 -58.48
C SER A 631 47.37 -17.42 -57.23
N PHE A 632 48.41 -17.01 -56.48
CA PHE A 632 48.25 -16.10 -55.33
C PHE A 632 47.78 -14.73 -55.80
N TRP A 633 48.36 -14.15 -56.82
CA TRP A 633 47.94 -12.87 -57.38
C TRP A 633 46.47 -12.90 -57.79
N PHE A 634 46.07 -13.93 -58.53
CA PHE A 634 44.71 -14.12 -58.96
C PHE A 634 43.72 -14.22 -57.83
N SER A 635 43.98 -15.08 -56.83
CA SER A 635 43.11 -15.18 -55.63
C SER A 635 42.97 -13.87 -54.88
N PHE A 636 44.08 -13.17 -54.69
CA PHE A 636 44.09 -11.91 -53.94
C PHE A 636 43.39 -10.78 -54.72
N SER A 637 43.57 -10.75 -56.05
CA SER A 637 42.91 -9.74 -56.91
C SER A 637 41.41 -9.87 -56.91
N THR A 638 40.85 -11.06 -56.60
CA THR A 638 39.39 -11.24 -56.47
C THR A 638 38.79 -10.42 -55.33
N MET A 639 39.62 -10.13 -54.28
CA MET A 639 39.18 -9.34 -53.15
C MET A 639 38.89 -7.89 -53.53
N VAL A 640 39.64 -7.33 -54.52
CA VAL A 640 39.45 -5.95 -54.98
C VAL A 640 38.76 -5.86 -56.33
N PHE A 641 38.15 -6.96 -56.82
CA PHE A 641 37.44 -7.08 -58.09
C PHE A 641 38.27 -6.63 -59.29
N SER A 642 39.61 -6.74 -59.21
CA SER A 642 40.54 -6.30 -60.25
C SER A 642 41.17 -7.51 -60.90
N HIS A 643 40.39 -8.26 -61.69
CA HIS A 643 40.91 -9.44 -62.46
C HIS A 643 41.50 -8.95 -63.73
N ARG A 644 42.73 -9.33 -64.00
CA ARG A 644 43.45 -9.06 -65.22
C ARG A 644 43.61 -10.34 -66.06
N GLU A 645 43.73 -11.49 -65.43
CA GLU A 645 43.87 -12.81 -66.04
C GLU A 645 42.46 -13.32 -66.45
N LYS A 646 42.36 -13.85 -67.71
CA LYS A 646 41.10 -14.36 -68.24
C LYS A 646 40.91 -15.81 -67.84
N VAL A 647 39.77 -16.12 -67.18
CA VAL A 647 39.38 -17.50 -66.87
C VAL A 647 38.68 -18.10 -68.09
N VAL A 648 39.18 -19.23 -68.59
CA VAL A 648 38.73 -19.88 -69.81
C VAL A 648 37.72 -21.00 -69.53
N SER A 649 37.96 -21.79 -68.49
CA SER A 649 37.16 -22.95 -68.10
C SER A 649 35.79 -22.57 -67.56
N ASN A 650 34.70 -23.23 -68.01
CA ASN A 650 33.32 -22.97 -67.46
C ASN A 650 33.17 -23.39 -66.01
N LEU A 651 33.87 -24.43 -65.56
CA LEU A 651 33.87 -24.84 -64.15
C LEU A 651 34.58 -23.81 -63.27
N ALA A 652 35.71 -23.26 -63.76
CA ALA A 652 36.41 -22.20 -63.01
C ALA A 652 35.55 -20.91 -62.97
N ARG A 653 34.82 -20.56 -64.03
CA ARG A 653 33.89 -19.44 -64.06
C ARG A 653 32.76 -19.62 -63.06
N PHE A 654 32.16 -20.80 -62.96
CA PHE A 654 31.10 -21.09 -61.96
C PHE A 654 31.63 -20.99 -60.54
N LEU A 655 32.81 -21.58 -60.27
CA LEU A 655 33.47 -21.45 -58.97
C LEU A 655 33.74 -19.98 -58.61
N MET A 656 34.20 -19.20 -59.58
CA MET A 656 34.47 -17.78 -59.43
C MET A 656 33.24 -16.98 -59.08
N ILE A 657 32.04 -17.29 -59.64
CA ILE A 657 30.81 -16.62 -59.27
C ILE A 657 30.50 -16.83 -57.78
N ILE A 658 30.58 -18.08 -57.31
CA ILE A 658 30.34 -18.42 -55.90
C ILE A 658 31.36 -17.73 -55.03
N TRP A 659 32.65 -17.78 -55.43
CA TRP A 659 33.73 -17.18 -54.63
C TRP A 659 33.62 -15.65 -54.54
N VAL A 660 33.33 -14.98 -55.64
CA VAL A 660 33.09 -13.53 -55.67
C VAL A 660 31.91 -13.14 -54.78
N PHE A 661 30.81 -13.95 -54.75
CA PHE A 661 29.71 -13.72 -53.85
C PHE A 661 30.11 -13.84 -52.37
N VAL A 662 30.89 -14.86 -51.99
CA VAL A 662 31.42 -15.03 -50.64
C VAL A 662 32.31 -13.84 -50.25
N VAL A 663 33.23 -13.43 -51.13
CA VAL A 663 34.11 -12.28 -50.91
C VAL A 663 33.30 -10.99 -50.78
N LEU A 664 32.26 -10.81 -51.60
CA LEU A 664 31.34 -9.66 -51.48
C LEU A 664 30.70 -9.59 -50.08
N VAL A 665 30.12 -10.70 -49.58
CA VAL A 665 29.52 -10.76 -48.27
C VAL A 665 30.54 -10.45 -47.15
N LEU A 666 31.73 -11.04 -47.26
CA LEU A 666 32.79 -10.81 -46.26
C LEU A 666 33.26 -9.35 -46.21
N THR A 667 33.47 -8.74 -47.39
CA THR A 667 33.92 -7.34 -47.46
C THR A 667 32.85 -6.35 -46.97
N GLN A 668 31.57 -6.59 -47.29
CA GLN A 668 30.45 -5.76 -46.79
C GLN A 668 30.27 -5.95 -45.29
N SER A 669 30.36 -7.18 -44.76
CA SER A 669 30.26 -7.46 -43.32
C SER A 669 31.44 -6.84 -42.56
N TYR A 670 32.65 -6.90 -43.10
CA TYR A 670 33.81 -6.23 -42.50
C TYR A 670 33.67 -4.72 -42.47
N THR A 671 33.20 -4.12 -43.57
CA THR A 671 32.97 -2.66 -43.67
C THR A 671 31.91 -2.20 -42.68
N ALA A 672 30.79 -2.92 -42.58
CA ALA A 672 29.71 -2.63 -41.67
C ALA A 672 30.19 -2.74 -40.21
N ASN A 673 30.88 -3.80 -39.84
CA ASN A 673 31.42 -4.00 -38.49
C ASN A 673 32.50 -2.95 -38.13
N LEU A 674 33.38 -2.61 -39.06
CA LEU A 674 34.39 -1.56 -38.83
C LEU A 674 33.73 -0.20 -38.65
N ALA A 675 32.72 0.15 -39.47
CA ALA A 675 31.95 1.37 -39.36
C ALA A 675 31.23 1.43 -38.01
N SER A 676 30.55 0.35 -37.54
CA SER A 676 29.90 0.26 -36.25
C SER A 676 30.89 0.44 -35.08
N LEU A 677 32.07 -0.19 -35.14
CA LEU A 677 33.11 -0.06 -34.11
C LEU A 677 33.67 1.37 -34.03
N LEU A 678 33.73 2.09 -35.14
CA LEU A 678 34.27 3.44 -35.20
C LEU A 678 33.21 4.51 -34.85
N THR A 679 31.90 4.24 -35.05
CA THR A 679 30.81 5.17 -34.78
C THR A 679 30.28 5.05 -33.36
N VAL A 680 30.27 3.86 -32.73
CA VAL A 680 29.81 3.67 -31.36
C VAL A 680 30.87 4.17 -30.38
N GLN A 681 30.60 5.27 -29.72
CA GLN A 681 31.41 5.77 -28.59
C GLN A 681 31.29 4.78 -27.45
N GLN A 682 32.29 3.97 -27.21
CA GLN A 682 32.36 3.12 -26.01
C GLN A 682 32.90 3.95 -24.84
N LEU A 683 31.96 4.73 -24.24
CA LEU A 683 32.18 5.33 -22.94
C LEU A 683 32.11 4.23 -21.88
N GLN A 684 33.24 3.85 -21.33
CA GLN A 684 33.30 2.84 -20.28
C GLN A 684 33.54 3.50 -18.93
N PRO A 685 32.73 3.13 -17.90
CA PRO A 685 32.99 3.57 -16.53
C PRO A 685 34.36 3.07 -16.08
N THR A 686 35.07 3.87 -15.29
CA THR A 686 36.42 3.50 -14.77
C THR A 686 36.36 2.33 -13.80
N VAL A 687 35.20 2.08 -13.17
CA VAL A 687 34.93 1.00 -12.22
C VAL A 687 33.54 0.44 -12.50
N THR A 688 33.40 -0.87 -12.44
CA THR A 688 32.14 -1.56 -12.78
C THR A 688 31.33 -2.01 -11.55
N GLY A 689 31.92 -2.01 -10.36
CA GLY A 689 31.21 -2.46 -9.15
C GLY A 689 31.85 -2.03 -7.84
N VAL A 690 31.03 -1.97 -6.79
CA VAL A 690 31.47 -1.60 -5.42
C VAL A 690 32.47 -2.58 -4.86
N LYS A 691 32.31 -3.87 -5.16
CA LYS A 691 33.26 -4.92 -4.69
C LYS A 691 34.68 -4.70 -5.21
N ASP A 692 34.82 -4.12 -6.38
CA ASP A 692 36.10 -3.81 -6.98
C ASP A 692 36.77 -2.62 -6.27
N LEU A 693 35.96 -1.63 -5.83
CA LEU A 693 36.46 -0.50 -5.04
C LEU A 693 36.93 -0.93 -3.65
N VAL A 694 36.17 -1.78 -2.97
CA VAL A 694 36.56 -2.32 -1.66
C VAL A 694 37.85 -3.09 -1.75
N LYS A 695 37.99 -3.97 -2.75
CA LYS A 695 39.22 -4.78 -2.95
C LYS A 695 40.43 -3.91 -3.30
N SER A 696 40.23 -2.85 -4.06
CA SER A 696 41.32 -1.96 -4.50
C SER A 696 41.78 -0.97 -3.42
N GLY A 697 41.05 -0.83 -2.32
CA GLY A 697 41.35 0.06 -1.20
C GLY A 697 41.45 1.55 -1.59
N VAL A 698 40.73 1.96 -2.67
CA VAL A 698 40.81 3.35 -3.14
C VAL A 698 39.82 4.24 -2.37
N PRO A 699 40.16 5.53 -2.17
CA PRO A 699 39.25 6.45 -1.49
C PRO A 699 37.96 6.71 -2.30
N VAL A 700 36.82 6.72 -1.57
CA VAL A 700 35.48 7.03 -2.11
C VAL A 700 34.88 8.23 -1.37
N GLY A 701 34.08 9.02 -2.08
CA GLY A 701 33.36 10.17 -1.54
C GLY A 701 31.93 9.78 -1.08
N TYR A 702 31.47 10.44 -0.02
CA TYR A 702 30.08 10.37 0.46
C TYR A 702 29.63 11.73 0.97
N MET A 703 28.31 12.01 1.00
CA MET A 703 27.79 13.25 1.51
C MET A 703 27.79 13.27 3.05
N GLN A 704 28.32 14.34 3.64
CA GLN A 704 28.38 14.53 5.09
C GLN A 704 26.98 14.58 5.71
N GLY A 705 26.76 13.88 6.82
CA GLY A 705 25.47 13.80 7.51
C GLY A 705 24.47 12.80 6.89
N SER A 706 24.79 12.20 5.74
CA SER A 706 24.02 11.13 5.14
C SER A 706 24.26 9.79 5.85
N PHE A 707 23.26 8.93 5.87
CA PHE A 707 23.37 7.55 6.37
C PHE A 707 24.31 6.68 5.51
N VAL A 708 24.69 7.16 4.33
CA VAL A 708 25.57 6.45 3.39
C VAL A 708 26.94 6.17 4.04
N TYR A 709 27.40 7.00 4.96
CA TYR A 709 28.61 6.75 5.73
C TYR A 709 28.56 5.42 6.49
N GLU A 710 27.50 5.17 7.24
CA GLU A 710 27.33 3.91 7.99
C GLU A 710 27.19 2.74 7.02
N LEU A 711 26.44 2.91 5.93
CA LEU A 711 26.26 1.90 4.90
C LEU A 711 27.60 1.49 4.26
N LEU A 712 28.50 2.43 3.99
CA LEU A 712 29.80 2.15 3.40
C LEU A 712 30.70 1.37 4.37
N LYS A 713 30.63 1.65 5.67
CA LYS A 713 31.32 0.84 6.70
C LYS A 713 30.78 -0.59 6.75
N ASP A 714 29.47 -0.77 6.66
CA ASP A 714 28.82 -2.09 6.66
C ASP A 714 29.18 -2.91 5.39
N ILE A 715 29.40 -2.25 4.25
CA ILE A 715 29.85 -2.89 3.01
C ILE A 715 31.34 -3.31 3.08
N GLY A 716 32.13 -2.76 4.03
CA GLY A 716 33.51 -3.13 4.29
C GLY A 716 34.54 -2.12 3.81
N PHE A 717 34.20 -0.85 3.62
CA PHE A 717 35.18 0.20 3.38
C PHE A 717 35.90 0.60 4.69
N GLU A 718 37.22 0.77 4.61
CA GLU A 718 37.99 1.33 5.71
C GLU A 718 37.64 2.82 5.92
N GLU A 719 37.51 3.23 7.17
CA GLU A 719 37.17 4.62 7.53
C GLU A 719 38.17 5.64 6.98
N SER A 720 39.44 5.27 6.93
CA SER A 720 40.54 6.09 6.34
C SER A 720 40.36 6.40 4.86
N LYS A 721 39.55 5.62 4.15
CA LYS A 721 39.29 5.73 2.70
C LYS A 721 37.99 6.46 2.41
N LEU A 722 37.18 6.76 3.43
CA LEU A 722 35.94 7.49 3.27
C LEU A 722 36.19 9.00 3.36
N LYS A 723 35.88 9.73 2.32
CA LYS A 723 36.02 11.20 2.25
C LYS A 723 34.64 11.86 2.20
N ALA A 724 34.36 12.72 3.16
CA ALA A 724 33.17 13.56 3.13
C ALA A 724 33.32 14.61 2.02
N VAL A 725 32.26 14.79 1.24
CA VAL A 725 32.10 15.83 0.22
C VAL A 725 30.77 16.55 0.48
N ASN A 726 30.77 17.89 0.44
CA ASN A 726 29.64 18.68 0.89
C ASN A 726 28.90 19.37 -0.25
N SER A 727 29.50 19.47 -1.43
CA SER A 727 28.88 20.11 -2.59
C SER A 727 29.14 19.37 -3.89
N MET A 728 28.39 19.72 -4.94
CA MET A 728 28.61 19.15 -6.27
C MET A 728 29.96 19.56 -6.84
N GLU A 729 30.40 20.79 -6.58
CA GLU A 729 31.69 21.32 -7.02
C GLU A 729 32.85 20.59 -6.36
N GLU A 730 32.76 20.37 -5.04
CA GLU A 730 33.75 19.61 -4.29
C GLU A 730 33.83 18.15 -4.78
N SER A 731 32.69 17.56 -5.14
CA SER A 731 32.60 16.22 -5.71
C SER A 731 33.25 16.15 -7.11
N ASP A 732 33.03 17.15 -7.98
CA ASP A 732 33.67 17.25 -9.30
C ASP A 732 35.20 17.43 -9.17
N GLU A 733 35.65 18.30 -8.25
CA GLU A 733 37.07 18.51 -8.00
C GLU A 733 37.74 17.23 -7.47
N ALA A 734 37.14 16.55 -6.50
CA ALA A 734 37.67 15.33 -5.92
C ALA A 734 37.72 14.17 -6.92
N LEU A 735 36.70 13.99 -7.75
CA LEU A 735 36.64 12.98 -8.82
C LEU A 735 37.64 13.32 -9.95
N SER A 736 37.79 14.58 -10.32
CA SER A 736 38.75 15.05 -11.35
C SER A 736 40.19 14.84 -10.95
N LYS A 737 40.52 15.00 -9.65
CA LYS A 737 41.86 14.70 -9.10
C LYS A 737 42.20 13.21 -9.18
N GLY A 738 41.19 12.35 -9.02
CA GLY A 738 41.31 10.90 -9.03
C GLY A 738 42.10 10.33 -7.85
N SER A 739 41.99 9.03 -7.63
CA SER A 739 42.56 8.32 -6.43
C SER A 739 44.09 8.44 -6.33
N GLY A 740 44.83 8.56 -7.44
CA GLY A 740 46.28 8.65 -7.44
C GLY A 740 46.86 10.01 -7.05
N LYS A 741 46.06 11.09 -7.05
CA LYS A 741 46.48 12.45 -6.70
C LYS A 741 45.78 12.99 -5.46
N GLY A 742 45.38 12.12 -4.55
CA GLY A 742 44.71 12.48 -3.32
C GLY A 742 43.20 12.81 -3.43
N GLY A 743 42.61 12.59 -4.61
CA GLY A 743 41.16 12.69 -4.84
C GLY A 743 40.40 11.38 -4.50
N ILE A 744 39.30 11.11 -5.16
CA ILE A 744 38.42 9.96 -4.96
C ILE A 744 38.19 9.21 -6.26
N ALA A 745 37.92 7.90 -6.18
CA ALA A 745 37.65 7.06 -7.35
C ALA A 745 36.17 7.07 -7.77
N ALA A 746 35.28 7.26 -6.81
CA ALA A 746 33.83 7.31 -7.00
C ALA A 746 33.16 8.17 -5.91
N VAL A 747 31.99 8.70 -6.18
CA VAL A 747 31.06 9.25 -5.17
C VAL A 747 29.88 8.32 -5.05
N ILE A 748 29.53 7.97 -3.82
CA ILE A 748 28.42 7.08 -3.50
C ILE A 748 27.41 7.85 -2.66
N ASP A 749 26.21 8.02 -3.20
CA ASP A 749 25.13 8.72 -2.49
C ASP A 749 23.76 8.31 -3.07
N GLU A 750 22.70 8.91 -2.57
CA GLU A 750 21.32 8.63 -2.95
C GLU A 750 21.04 9.01 -4.41
N THR A 751 20.21 8.22 -5.06
CA THR A 751 19.87 8.36 -6.48
C THR A 751 19.44 9.77 -6.88
N PRO A 752 18.55 10.50 -6.15
CA PRO A 752 18.14 11.84 -6.55
C PRO A 752 19.31 12.84 -6.58
N ASN A 753 20.20 12.79 -5.57
CA ASN A 753 21.39 13.66 -5.49
C ASN A 753 22.35 13.39 -6.65
N MET A 754 22.60 12.11 -6.92
CA MET A 754 23.55 11.72 -7.96
C MET A 754 23.01 11.95 -9.37
N LYS A 755 21.71 11.86 -9.58
CA LYS A 755 21.08 12.26 -10.85
C LYS A 755 21.26 13.76 -11.11
N LEU A 756 21.05 14.58 -10.10
CA LEU A 756 21.28 16.02 -10.20
C LEU A 756 22.74 16.35 -10.51
N PHE A 757 23.67 15.67 -9.82
CA PHE A 757 25.10 15.82 -10.08
C PHE A 757 25.47 15.46 -11.53
N VAL A 758 25.00 14.30 -12.02
CA VAL A 758 25.28 13.85 -13.39
C VAL A 758 24.59 14.73 -14.43
N ALA A 759 23.39 15.25 -14.16
CA ALA A 759 22.72 16.21 -15.04
C ALA A 759 23.55 17.48 -15.24
N LYS A 760 24.24 17.96 -14.20
CA LYS A 760 25.16 19.11 -14.28
C LYS A 760 26.48 18.79 -14.99
N TYR A 761 27.01 17.57 -14.85
CA TYR A 761 28.32 17.15 -15.36
C TYR A 761 28.23 15.92 -16.31
N CYS A 762 27.23 15.89 -17.18
CA CYS A 762 26.86 14.73 -18.00
C CYS A 762 27.96 14.18 -18.95
N SER A 763 28.89 15.04 -19.36
CA SER A 763 30.00 14.64 -20.23
C SER A 763 31.17 13.98 -19.49
N LYS A 764 31.23 14.10 -18.15
CA LYS A 764 32.37 13.64 -17.35
C LYS A 764 32.11 12.36 -16.55
N TYR A 765 30.86 12.15 -16.13
CA TYR A 765 30.50 11.12 -15.16
C TYR A 765 29.31 10.28 -15.60
N THR A 766 29.25 9.05 -15.09
CA THR A 766 28.12 8.13 -15.28
C THR A 766 27.71 7.50 -13.98
N VAL A 767 26.42 7.11 -13.90
CA VAL A 767 25.81 6.44 -12.75
C VAL A 767 25.93 4.93 -12.91
N ILE A 768 26.31 4.25 -11.83
CA ILE A 768 26.34 2.78 -11.73
C ILE A 768 25.49 2.37 -10.54
N GLY A 769 24.56 1.47 -10.74
CA GLY A 769 23.73 0.96 -9.64
C GLY A 769 22.30 0.74 -10.02
N PRO A 770 21.41 0.56 -9.04
CA PRO A 770 21.57 0.82 -7.60
C PRO A 770 22.44 -0.20 -6.86
N ILE A 771 23.25 0.28 -5.92
CA ILE A 771 24.13 -0.54 -5.08
C ILE A 771 23.36 -1.07 -3.88
N PHE A 772 22.47 -0.23 -3.35
CA PHE A 772 21.63 -0.50 -2.19
C PHE A 772 20.24 0.05 -2.44
N LYS A 773 19.19 -0.69 -2.02
CA LYS A 773 17.80 -0.25 -2.16
C LYS A 773 17.36 0.54 -0.93
N THR A 774 16.75 1.68 -1.14
CA THR A 774 16.03 2.49 -0.16
C THR A 774 14.63 2.76 -0.69
N ASP A 775 13.75 3.35 0.12
CA ASP A 775 12.39 3.67 -0.32
C ASP A 775 12.21 5.12 -0.80
N GLY A 776 13.30 5.84 -1.07
CA GLY A 776 13.28 7.24 -1.52
C GLY A 776 13.05 8.25 -0.40
N PHE A 777 12.70 9.49 -0.77
CA PHE A 777 12.40 10.55 0.19
C PHE A 777 10.91 10.58 0.52
N GLY A 778 10.58 10.72 1.81
CA GLY A 778 9.22 10.85 2.31
C GLY A 778 9.11 11.94 3.37
N PHE A 779 7.93 12.54 3.53
CA PHE A 779 7.65 13.46 4.62
C PHE A 779 7.49 12.70 5.92
N VAL A 780 7.93 13.29 7.02
CA VAL A 780 7.94 12.67 8.34
C VAL A 780 6.78 13.20 9.17
N LEU A 781 6.03 12.30 9.77
CA LEU A 781 4.91 12.61 10.66
C LEU A 781 5.08 11.87 12.00
N PRO A 782 4.45 12.33 13.07
CA PRO A 782 4.42 11.60 14.35
C PRO A 782 3.85 10.20 14.16
N LYS A 783 4.26 9.29 15.02
CA LYS A 783 3.76 7.90 15.01
C LYS A 783 2.24 7.86 15.13
N ARG A 784 1.59 7.11 14.22
CA ARG A 784 0.12 6.98 14.14
C ARG A 784 -0.62 8.31 13.90
N SER A 785 0.02 9.25 13.22
CA SER A 785 -0.63 10.51 12.85
C SER A 785 -1.85 10.25 11.96
N PRO A 786 -3.01 10.85 12.27
CA PRO A 786 -4.20 10.72 11.42
C PRO A 786 -4.02 11.34 10.01
N LEU A 787 -3.07 12.29 9.88
CA LEU A 787 -2.70 12.92 8.60
C LEU A 787 -2.02 11.96 7.63
N LEU A 788 -1.40 10.88 8.13
CA LEU A 788 -0.54 10.02 7.33
C LEU A 788 -1.22 9.47 6.07
N CYS A 789 -2.47 9.01 6.21
CA CYS A 789 -3.21 8.43 5.08
C CYS A 789 -3.56 9.46 4.02
N ASP A 790 -4.08 10.62 4.45
CA ASP A 790 -4.52 11.67 3.53
C ASP A 790 -3.33 12.30 2.80
N VAL A 791 -2.23 12.57 3.54
CA VAL A 791 -1.01 13.10 2.95
C VAL A 791 -0.35 12.08 2.01
N SER A 792 -0.30 10.79 2.39
CA SER A 792 0.25 9.73 1.52
C SER A 792 -0.56 9.56 0.23
N GLN A 793 -1.89 9.63 0.31
CA GLN A 793 -2.75 9.59 -0.88
C GLN A 793 -2.54 10.83 -1.77
N ALA A 794 -2.39 12.01 -1.16
CA ALA A 794 -2.09 13.24 -1.89
C ALA A 794 -0.70 13.18 -2.54
N VAL A 795 0.32 12.60 -1.87
CA VAL A 795 1.64 12.34 -2.45
C VAL A 795 1.51 11.47 -3.70
N LEU A 796 0.80 10.34 -3.64
CA LEU A 796 0.59 9.48 -4.80
C LEU A 796 -0.11 10.22 -5.95
N ASN A 797 -1.13 11.02 -5.66
CA ASN A 797 -1.85 11.80 -6.66
C ASN A 797 -0.92 12.82 -7.37
N VAL A 798 0.00 13.45 -6.62
CA VAL A 798 0.97 14.38 -7.18
C VAL A 798 2.04 13.65 -8.00
N THR A 799 2.54 12.50 -7.51
CA THR A 799 3.62 11.73 -8.16
C THR A 799 3.16 10.97 -9.40
N GLU A 800 1.91 10.54 -9.46
CA GLU A 800 1.33 9.90 -10.65
C GLU A 800 0.81 10.91 -11.69
N GLY A 801 0.72 12.19 -11.30
CA GLY A 801 0.19 13.26 -12.16
C GLY A 801 1.26 14.04 -12.91
N GLU A 802 0.81 14.96 -13.81
CA GLU A 802 1.71 15.87 -14.52
C GLU A 802 2.43 16.91 -13.63
N LYS A 803 1.95 17.09 -12.38
CA LYS A 803 2.50 18.10 -11.46
C LYS A 803 3.95 17.80 -11.11
N ILE A 804 4.27 16.54 -10.83
CA ILE A 804 5.64 16.14 -10.46
C ILE A 804 6.62 16.42 -11.59
N MET A 805 6.26 16.09 -12.84
CA MET A 805 7.10 16.35 -14.01
C MET A 805 7.41 17.84 -14.21
N LYS A 806 6.43 18.72 -13.94
CA LYS A 806 6.63 20.17 -14.00
C LYS A 806 7.58 20.65 -12.91
N ILE A 807 7.47 20.09 -11.70
CA ILE A 807 8.36 20.42 -10.57
C ILE A 807 9.77 19.88 -10.83
N GLU A 808 9.91 18.66 -11.31
CA GLU A 808 11.20 18.07 -11.69
C GLU A 808 11.88 18.87 -12.78
N ASN A 809 11.16 19.25 -13.84
CA ASN A 809 11.69 20.09 -14.90
C ASN A 809 12.14 21.46 -14.38
N LYS A 810 11.41 22.06 -13.44
CA LYS A 810 11.80 23.34 -12.84
C LYS A 810 13.14 23.26 -12.11
N TRP A 811 13.38 22.16 -11.36
CA TRP A 811 14.56 22.07 -10.49
C TRP A 811 15.74 21.34 -11.11
N PHE A 812 15.48 20.34 -11.97
CA PHE A 812 16.51 19.46 -12.51
C PHE A 812 16.89 19.77 -13.96
N SER A 813 16.03 20.45 -14.76
CA SER A 813 16.36 20.80 -16.14
C SER A 813 17.16 22.10 -16.27
N GLN A 814 17.15 22.98 -15.30
CA GLN A 814 17.85 24.27 -15.37
C GLN A 814 19.39 24.16 -15.33
N GLY A 815 19.94 22.98 -15.00
CA GLY A 815 21.38 22.70 -15.01
C GLY A 815 21.87 21.84 -16.16
N SER A 816 20.97 21.28 -16.97
CA SER A 816 21.37 20.42 -18.09
C SER A 816 21.78 21.28 -19.30
N HIS A 817 23.01 21.76 -19.29
CA HIS A 817 23.72 22.18 -20.52
C HIS A 817 24.10 20.95 -21.40
N CYS A 818 23.48 19.82 -21.16
CA CYS A 818 23.55 18.69 -22.06
C CYS A 818 22.49 18.92 -23.13
N GLU A 819 22.80 19.76 -24.12
CA GLU A 819 22.09 19.70 -25.39
C GLU A 819 22.09 18.23 -25.83
N ASP A 820 20.92 17.66 -26.11
CA ASP A 820 20.73 16.40 -26.82
C ASP A 820 21.23 16.46 -28.29
N ASN A 821 22.04 17.44 -28.58
CA ASN A 821 22.90 17.37 -29.72
C ASN A 821 24.07 16.43 -29.35
N PRO A 822 24.12 15.21 -29.87
CA PRO A 822 25.42 14.61 -30.08
C PRO A 822 26.11 15.69 -30.94
N THR A 823 26.96 16.52 -30.31
CA THR A 823 28.03 17.13 -31.08
C THR A 823 28.68 15.96 -31.78
N VAL A 824 28.26 15.76 -33.02
CA VAL A 824 29.03 15.01 -33.99
C VAL A 824 30.34 15.79 -33.99
N SER A 825 31.18 15.53 -32.97
CA SER A 825 32.60 15.84 -33.07
C SER A 825 32.97 15.16 -34.37
N ASN A 826 33.36 15.95 -35.37
CA ASN A 826 33.90 15.44 -36.61
C ASN A 826 35.02 14.47 -36.20
N ASN A 827 34.66 13.20 -36.05
CA ASN A 827 35.59 12.13 -35.81
C ASN A 827 36.33 11.93 -37.12
N SER A 828 37.22 12.88 -37.43
CA SER A 828 38.22 12.67 -38.51
C SER A 828 39.09 11.49 -38.06
N LEU A 829 39.04 10.43 -38.84
CA LEU A 829 39.88 9.26 -38.64
C LEU A 829 41.35 9.68 -38.83
N GLY A 830 42.07 9.82 -37.73
CA GLY A 830 43.48 10.24 -37.73
C GLY A 830 44.45 9.09 -38.04
N LEU A 831 45.69 9.42 -38.34
CA LEU A 831 46.77 8.49 -38.57
C LEU A 831 46.95 7.49 -37.41
N GLU A 832 46.61 7.92 -36.18
CA GLU A 832 46.75 7.12 -34.94
C GLU A 832 45.99 5.79 -35.00
N SER A 833 44.88 5.73 -35.74
CA SER A 833 44.06 4.53 -35.86
C SER A 833 44.49 3.55 -36.95
N PHE A 834 45.31 3.99 -37.93
CA PHE A 834 45.67 3.20 -39.10
C PHE A 834 47.20 3.07 -39.32
N TRP A 835 48.08 3.65 -38.49
CA TRP A 835 49.51 3.58 -38.67
C TRP A 835 50.04 2.15 -38.71
N GLY A 836 49.41 1.18 -38.08
CA GLY A 836 49.76 -0.25 -38.16
C GLY A 836 49.57 -0.82 -39.56
N LEU A 837 48.57 -0.34 -40.33
CA LEU A 837 48.38 -0.73 -41.73
C LEU A 837 49.54 -0.21 -42.63
N PHE A 838 49.91 1.07 -42.40
CA PHE A 838 51.04 1.66 -43.12
C PHE A 838 52.38 1.04 -42.71
N LEU A 839 52.51 0.58 -41.46
CA LEU A 839 53.69 -0.15 -40.98
C LEU A 839 53.81 -1.48 -41.74
N ILE A 840 52.73 -2.24 -41.89
CA ILE A 840 52.74 -3.52 -42.65
C ILE A 840 53.14 -3.27 -44.08
N ALA A 841 52.53 -2.27 -44.74
CA ALA A 841 52.84 -1.92 -46.11
C ALA A 841 54.32 -1.47 -46.27
N GLY A 842 54.81 -0.65 -45.31
CA GLY A 842 56.19 -0.19 -45.28
C GLY A 842 57.19 -1.33 -45.12
N VAL A 843 56.94 -2.22 -44.12
CA VAL A 843 57.83 -3.41 -43.90
C VAL A 843 57.82 -4.34 -45.10
N ALA A 844 56.63 -4.62 -45.68
CA ALA A 844 56.51 -5.45 -46.86
C ALA A 844 57.28 -4.85 -48.08
N SER A 845 57.16 -3.53 -48.28
CA SER A 845 57.87 -2.83 -49.37
C SER A 845 59.38 -2.82 -49.19
N ILE A 846 59.82 -2.58 -47.94
CA ILE A 846 61.29 -2.66 -47.62
C ILE A 846 61.83 -4.06 -47.81
N LEU A 847 61.04 -5.08 -47.33
CA LEU A 847 61.45 -6.49 -47.51
C LEU A 847 61.58 -6.88 -48.99
N ALA A 848 60.59 -6.46 -49.81
CA ALA A 848 60.58 -6.67 -51.25
C ALA A 848 61.82 -5.99 -51.90
N LEU A 849 62.15 -4.77 -51.51
CA LEU A 849 63.32 -4.04 -52.00
C LEU A 849 64.65 -4.75 -51.57
N VAL A 850 64.72 -5.21 -50.31
CA VAL A 850 65.86 -5.96 -49.80
C VAL A 850 66.03 -7.27 -50.54
N ILE A 851 64.97 -8.05 -50.74
CA ILE A 851 64.96 -9.30 -51.47
C ILE A 851 65.40 -9.01 -52.90
N PHE A 852 64.82 -7.99 -53.53
CA PHE A 852 65.26 -7.57 -54.87
C PHE A 852 66.76 -7.17 -54.88
N ALA A 853 67.19 -6.31 -53.99
CA ALA A 853 68.64 -5.90 -53.98
C ALA A 853 69.58 -7.06 -53.73
N VAL A 854 69.21 -7.96 -52.78
CA VAL A 854 70.06 -9.19 -52.53
C VAL A 854 70.06 -10.08 -53.74
N SER A 855 68.93 -10.33 -54.40
CA SER A 855 68.78 -11.13 -55.60
C SER A 855 69.54 -10.51 -56.75
N PHE A 856 69.42 -9.20 -56.95
CA PHE A 856 70.14 -8.44 -57.98
C PHE A 856 71.65 -8.49 -57.78
N LEU A 857 72.15 -8.29 -56.54
CA LEU A 857 73.49 -8.39 -56.16
C LEU A 857 74.02 -9.81 -56.38
N HIS A 858 73.26 -10.85 -55.99
CA HIS A 858 73.68 -12.26 -56.14
C HIS A 858 73.75 -12.64 -57.59
N ASN A 859 72.81 -12.28 -58.42
CA ASN A 859 72.77 -12.60 -59.81
C ASN A 859 73.88 -11.85 -60.59
N ASN A 860 74.26 -10.66 -60.19
CA ASN A 860 75.27 -9.85 -60.89
C ASN A 860 76.66 -9.86 -60.16
N TRP A 861 76.80 -10.73 -59.09
CA TRP A 861 78.03 -10.85 -58.31
C TRP A 861 79.26 -11.21 -59.18
N HIS A 862 79.06 -12.03 -60.24
CA HIS A 862 80.08 -12.41 -61.12
C HIS A 862 80.64 -11.22 -61.97
N ILE A 863 79.79 -10.31 -62.35
CA ILE A 863 80.23 -9.13 -63.12
C ILE A 863 80.99 -8.15 -62.25
N LEU A 864 80.64 -8.05 -60.96
CA LEU A 864 81.31 -7.20 -59.99
C LEU A 864 82.67 -7.68 -59.57
N ASN A 865 82.98 -8.99 -59.73
CA ASN A 865 84.25 -9.63 -59.38
C ASN A 865 85.23 -9.74 -60.57
N HIS A 866 84.89 -9.32 -61.77
CA HIS A 866 85.81 -9.27 -62.84
C HIS A 866 86.99 -8.25 -62.57
N ALA A 867 88.20 -8.62 -62.94
CA ALA A 867 89.42 -7.95 -62.53
C ALA A 867 89.47 -6.42 -62.90
N GLU A 868 88.70 -6.04 -63.88
CA GLU A 868 88.62 -4.60 -64.36
C GLU A 868 87.96 -3.67 -63.39
N TYR A 869 86.96 -4.17 -62.53
CA TYR A 869 86.24 -3.38 -61.57
C TYR A 869 86.78 -3.56 -60.15
N SER A 870 87.73 -4.50 -59.91
CA SER A 870 88.23 -4.75 -58.55
C SER A 870 89.15 -3.62 -58.04
N ARG A 871 89.73 -2.80 -58.89
CA ARG A 871 90.62 -1.65 -58.55
C ARG A 871 89.97 -0.28 -58.77
N ALA A 872 88.57 -0.25 -59.02
CA ALA A 872 87.94 1.01 -59.28
C ALA A 872 87.37 1.64 -58.00
N SER A 873 87.25 2.96 -57.94
CA SER A 873 86.69 3.73 -56.86
C SER A 873 85.23 3.28 -56.57
N LYS A 874 84.84 3.25 -55.29
CA LYS A 874 83.45 2.87 -54.84
C LYS A 874 82.34 3.51 -55.63
N TRP A 875 82.53 4.74 -56.08
CA TRP A 875 81.57 5.45 -56.93
C TRP A 875 81.44 4.87 -58.34
N ARG A 876 82.55 4.36 -58.95
CA ARG A 876 82.49 3.72 -60.26
C ARG A 876 81.74 2.35 -60.23
N ARG A 877 81.81 1.61 -59.06
CA ARG A 877 81.08 0.39 -58.89
C ARG A 877 79.58 0.65 -58.71
N VAL A 878 79.20 1.72 -57.95
CA VAL A 878 77.82 2.16 -57.81
C VAL A 878 77.25 2.60 -59.15
N ARG A 879 78.00 3.32 -59.96
CA ARG A 879 77.57 3.75 -61.32
C ARG A 879 77.34 2.60 -62.25
N ALA A 880 78.21 1.61 -62.27
CA ALA A 880 78.14 0.39 -63.07
C ALA A 880 76.86 -0.41 -62.66
N MET A 881 76.60 -0.46 -61.35
CA MET A 881 75.36 -1.06 -60.82
C MET A 881 74.13 -0.34 -61.34
N PHE A 882 74.12 0.98 -61.37
CA PHE A 882 72.99 1.77 -61.90
C PHE A 882 72.83 1.57 -63.42
N GLU A 883 73.96 1.42 -64.20
CA GLU A 883 73.86 1.13 -65.61
C GLU A 883 73.23 -0.30 -65.83
N ILE A 884 73.73 -1.32 -65.08
CA ILE A 884 73.11 -2.64 -65.11
C ILE A 884 71.71 -2.68 -64.66
N PHE A 885 71.28 -1.85 -63.68
CA PHE A 885 69.88 -1.70 -63.21
C PHE A 885 68.98 -1.07 -64.25
N ASN A 886 69.54 -0.12 -65.04
CA ASN A 886 68.78 0.56 -66.13
C ASN A 886 68.66 -0.28 -67.41
N ASP A 887 69.41 -1.32 -67.55
CA ASP A 887 69.30 -2.29 -68.63
C ASP A 887 68.06 -3.15 -68.50
N LYS A 888 67.31 -3.37 -69.63
CA LYS A 888 66.19 -4.22 -69.66
C LYS A 888 66.49 -5.66 -69.34
N ASP A 889 65.86 -6.23 -68.28
CA ASP A 889 66.03 -7.66 -68.01
C ASP A 889 65.34 -8.53 -69.06
N LEU A 890 66.12 -8.90 -70.09
CA LEU A 890 65.63 -9.74 -71.19
C LEU A 890 65.41 -11.21 -70.79
N SER A 891 65.69 -11.59 -69.58
CA SER A 891 65.36 -12.89 -68.98
C SER A 891 63.92 -12.96 -68.40
N SER A 892 63.26 -11.82 -68.29
CA SER A 892 61.90 -11.74 -67.81
C SER A 892 60.90 -12.39 -68.76
N HIS A 893 59.96 -13.10 -68.26
CA HIS A 893 58.91 -13.84 -69.00
C HIS A 893 58.11 -12.99 -69.96
N ASN A 894 57.87 -11.73 -69.70
CA ASN A 894 57.14 -10.76 -70.52
C ASN A 894 57.91 -10.39 -71.83
N PHE A 895 59.26 -10.43 -71.81
CA PHE A 895 60.06 -10.15 -72.93
C PHE A 895 60.34 -11.41 -73.83
N LYS A 896 60.25 -12.62 -73.26
CA LYS A 896 60.30 -13.86 -74.06
C LYS A 896 59.06 -14.09 -74.93
N SER A 897 57.90 -13.66 -74.46
CA SER A 897 56.65 -13.81 -75.24
C SER A 897 56.62 -12.89 -76.48
N SER A 898 57.23 -11.74 -76.47
CA SER A 898 57.29 -10.82 -77.60
C SER A 898 58.31 -11.25 -78.74
N ARG A 899 59.21 -12.14 -78.44
CA ARG A 899 60.25 -12.58 -79.44
C ARG A 899 59.77 -13.76 -80.30
N GLU A 900 58.73 -14.47 -79.84
CA GLU A 900 58.10 -15.54 -80.61
C GLU A 900 57.02 -15.03 -81.62
N ARG A 901 56.67 -13.76 -81.60
CA ARG A 901 55.65 -13.16 -82.53
C ARG A 901 56.25 -12.42 -83.72
N ASP A 902 57.58 -12.21 -83.82
CA ASP A 902 58.24 -11.44 -84.84
C ASP A 902 58.96 -12.33 -85.91
N GLY A 903 58.62 -13.56 -86.05
CA GLY A 903 59.22 -14.47 -87.03
C GLY A 903 58.17 -15.10 -87.97
N SER A 904 57.56 -14.38 -88.81
CA SER A 904 57.02 -14.84 -90.09
C SER A 904 56.59 -13.62 -90.90
N ALA A 905 57.32 -13.37 -91.92
CA ALA A 905 57.19 -12.32 -92.93
C ALA A 905 56.08 -12.68 -93.90
N GLY A 906 55.43 -11.65 -94.47
CA GLY A 906 55.06 -11.77 -95.87
C GLY A 906 53.67 -11.26 -96.22
N VAL A 907 53.67 -10.08 -96.83
CA VAL A 907 52.92 -9.71 -98.02
C VAL A 907 51.39 -9.30 -97.90
N GLN A 908 51.26 -7.99 -98.16
CA GLN A 908 50.27 -7.33 -99.01
C GLN A 908 48.71 -7.80 -98.87
N ASP A 909 47.73 -7.01 -98.74
CA ASP A 909 47.28 -5.85 -99.54
C ASP A 909 46.02 -5.20 -98.95
N GLU A 910 45.97 -3.91 -99.10
CA GLU A 910 44.89 -3.03 -99.50
C GLU A 910 43.42 -3.28 -99.04
N VAL A 911 42.83 -2.26 -98.49
CA VAL A 911 41.62 -1.55 -98.94
C VAL A 911 40.33 -1.78 -98.14
N ARG A 912 39.82 -0.62 -97.71
CA ARG A 912 38.46 -0.13 -97.60
C ARG A 912 37.62 -0.34 -96.34
N ALA A 913 37.45 0.77 -95.75
CA ALA A 913 36.15 1.48 -95.43
C ALA A 913 35.08 0.74 -94.65
N SER A 914 34.89 1.31 -93.45
CA SER A 914 33.60 1.73 -92.74
C SER A 914 32.30 1.04 -93.18
N PRO A 915 31.25 1.12 -92.46
CA PRO A 915 30.98 1.79 -91.06
C PRO A 915 30.01 1.02 -90.16
N ASN A 916 29.82 1.56 -89.03
CA ASN A 916 28.61 1.56 -88.11
C ASN A 916 28.24 0.28 -87.43
N SER A 917 28.28 0.34 -86.04
CA SER A 917 27.05 0.53 -85.23
C SER A 917 27.41 0.52 -83.80
N ASN A 918 26.99 1.59 -83.17
CA ASN A 918 26.48 1.77 -81.85
C ASN A 918 26.34 0.54 -80.99
N TRP A 919 26.84 0.66 -79.76
CA TRP A 919 26.03 0.76 -78.59
C TRP A 919 26.93 0.80 -77.27
N PRO A 920 26.43 1.18 -76.06
CA PRO A 920 26.89 2.37 -75.44
C PRO A 920 27.72 2.09 -74.15
N GLY A 921 28.41 3.13 -73.74
CA GLY A 921 29.21 3.14 -72.53
C GLY A 921 28.37 3.41 -71.31
N SER A 922 28.81 2.90 -70.23
CA SER A 922 28.41 3.34 -68.86
C SER A 922 29.45 4.29 -68.34
N PRO A 923 29.05 5.25 -67.59
CA PRO A 923 29.89 6.35 -67.10
C PRO A 923 30.36 6.17 -65.70
N PHE A 924 31.59 6.35 -65.49
CA PHE A 924 32.11 6.86 -64.19
C PHE A 924 33.25 7.80 -64.50
N SER A 925 33.06 9.05 -64.36
CA SER A 925 34.10 10.01 -64.38
C SER A 925 33.82 11.17 -63.44
N TYR A 926 34.77 11.36 -62.55
CA TYR A 926 35.38 12.59 -62.15
C TYR A 926 34.58 13.73 -61.65
N PHE A 927 34.81 13.93 -60.37
CA PHE A 927 34.68 15.23 -59.71
C PHE A 927 35.93 16.06 -59.96
N ASN A 928 35.72 17.27 -60.41
CA ASN A 928 36.61 18.38 -60.17
C ASN A 928 35.81 19.67 -60.02
N GLN A 929 36.02 20.23 -58.83
CA GLN A 929 36.07 21.59 -58.36
C GLN A 929 35.63 22.72 -59.35
N THR A 930 34.75 23.59 -58.90
CA THR A 930 34.98 24.98 -58.49
C THR A 930 33.70 25.72 -58.26
N ASP A 931 33.70 26.37 -57.06
CA ASP A 931 33.17 27.72 -56.70
C ASP A 931 31.96 28.37 -57.34
N LYS A 932 31.14 28.88 -56.46
CA LYS A 932 30.52 30.19 -56.30
C LYS A 932 28.98 30.28 -56.24
N ASP A 933 28.61 30.76 -55.06
CA ASP A 933 27.58 31.78 -54.77
C ASP A 933 26.19 31.71 -55.45
N PHE A 934 25.13 31.69 -54.67
CA PHE A 934 24.16 32.76 -54.41
C PHE A 934 22.89 32.26 -53.70
N ARG A 935 22.61 32.95 -52.63
CA ARG A 935 21.39 33.43 -51.95
C ARG A 935 19.99 32.95 -52.37
N PHE A 936 19.22 32.71 -51.27
CA PHE A 936 17.80 33.08 -51.00
C PHE A 936 16.68 32.60 -51.91
N TYR A 937 15.66 31.96 -51.41
CA TYR A 937 14.33 32.50 -51.02
C TYR A 937 13.44 31.42 -50.38
N GLU A 938 12.60 31.97 -49.51
CA GLU A 938 11.43 31.40 -48.81
C GLU A 938 10.37 30.76 -49.74
N GLY A 939 9.52 29.90 -49.14
CA GLY A 939 8.12 29.86 -49.56
C GLY A 939 7.50 28.48 -49.62
N GLN A 940 6.87 28.09 -48.56
CA GLN A 940 5.42 27.75 -48.43
C GLN A 940 4.82 26.65 -49.33
N GLN A 941 4.10 25.83 -48.61
CA GLN A 941 2.78 25.20 -48.86
C GLN A 941 2.71 23.87 -49.56
N SER A 942 2.11 22.96 -48.80
CA SER A 942 1.30 21.82 -49.18
C SER A 942 0.31 22.13 -50.33
N PRO A 943 -0.34 21.16 -51.00
CA PRO A 943 -1.29 20.27 -50.36
C PRO A 943 -1.50 18.86 -51.01
N SER A 944 -2.04 18.01 -50.22
CA SER A 944 -3.25 17.18 -50.38
C SER A 944 -3.37 16.11 -51.47
N THR A 945 -3.99 15.11 -51.04
CA THR A 945 -5.10 14.23 -51.47
C THR A 945 -4.64 12.85 -51.93
N SER A 946 -5.29 11.76 -51.65
CA SER A 946 -6.60 11.37 -51.21
C SER A 946 -6.73 9.86 -51.23
N THR A 947 -7.57 9.38 -50.41
CA THR A 947 -8.69 8.37 -50.54
C THR A 947 -8.25 6.92 -50.34
N SER A 948 -9.01 6.04 -49.66
CA SER A 948 -10.42 6.04 -49.28
C SER A 948 -10.76 4.76 -48.52
N HIS A 949 -11.85 4.84 -47.72
CA HIS A 949 -12.88 3.81 -47.43
C HIS A 949 -12.51 2.71 -46.42
N ALA A 950 -13.38 2.31 -45.52
CA ALA A 950 -14.76 2.65 -45.16
C ALA A 950 -15.09 2.09 -43.78
N SER A 951 -15.87 2.84 -43.01
CA SER A 951 -17.15 2.54 -42.33
C SER A 951 -17.22 1.35 -41.37
N MET A 952 -17.86 1.37 -40.23
CA MET A 952 -19.19 1.85 -39.82
C MET A 952 -19.29 1.86 -38.31
N GLU A 953 -19.78 2.95 -37.74
CA GLU A 953 -21.04 3.09 -36.94
C GLU A 953 -21.16 2.17 -35.72
N THR A 954 -21.53 2.62 -34.50
CA THR A 954 -22.66 3.48 -34.10
C THR A 954 -22.52 3.89 -32.63
N THR A 955 -22.84 5.12 -32.34
CA THR A 955 -23.36 5.62 -31.06
C THR A 955 -24.92 5.37 -31.08
N PRO A 956 -25.71 5.61 -30.01
CA PRO A 956 -25.64 6.67 -29.01
C PRO A 956 -26.26 6.41 -27.62
N ASP A 957 -26.11 7.41 -26.79
CA ASP A 957 -27.06 8.09 -25.89
C ASP A 957 -27.39 7.59 -24.48
N ARG A 958 -27.18 8.59 -23.60
CA ARG A 958 -28.05 9.11 -22.51
C ARG A 958 -28.60 8.15 -21.44
N THR A 959 -28.30 8.34 -20.23
CA THR A 959 -28.80 9.31 -19.20
C THR A 959 -27.91 9.28 -17.98
#